data_038b0a386af45774821cd18f080f3b68
#
_entry.id   038b0a386af45774821cd18f080f3b68
#
_cell.length_a   1.000
_cell.length_b   1.000
_cell.length_c   1.000
_cell.angle_alpha   90.00
_cell.angle_beta   90.00
_cell.angle_gamma   90.00
#
_symmetry.space_group_name_H-M   'P 1'
#
loop_
_entity.id
_entity.type
_entity.pdbx_description
1 polymer ?
#
loop_
_entity_poly.entity_id
_entity_poly.type
_entity_poly.pdbx_seq_one_letter_code
_entity_poly.pdbx_strand_id
1 'polypeptide(L)'
;MKRHAMATCLLMAALGVCAQTQEQDSLRVINLQEVEVISTRATNSTPVAFTNIGKEQLKKQNFGQDLPYLLSMTPSAITTSDAGAGVGYTTLRVRGTDGTRINVTANGIPINDAESHTVFWVNLPDFASSVKDMQVQRGAGTSTNGAGAFGASINMQTGDFSMKPYAEFNGSYGSFHTHKETVKVGTGLINNHWSFDARLSNISTDGYIDRASVGLNSYYLQGGYYNDNTSVKLITFAGKERTYHAWNYASKEEMERYGRRYNSCGFMYATDRDGHVYSKEYYKDDNGEKHYLTDEGGALHFYDDQTDNYTQKNYQLLFNHNFTSQWNLNIGLHYTKGDGYYQEYKGERSLTEYGMSPFEYNGGKVEVSDLIRKKAMDNWFGGGIFSVSYKADRLHASLGGALNRYDGDHFGKVLWVKNYIGELNPDHDYYRNNATKNDGNIYLKANYELVSGLSAYLDLQYRHINYKINGLNDKYNWTAATPGMQKLDIDEDFDFFNPKAGLSWQIDRNHRLYGSFSVAHKEPTRNNYTDGYFTEHPKAERLFDYELGYTFANSWLHAGANFYYMDYKDQLVLTGELNEIGEAMASNVPDSYRTGIELMAGIKLDCGLQWDINATLSKNRVQNFTETLFENEEAGSEAWVIKHGDTPIAFSPDFILNNRFGYTFKGFEASLQSQYISKQYMSNAKQEECTLDAYFVSNLNLSYTFKLPKVKSVTVGCTIYNLFNEEYENNGYAGSGYYHDDNGGKVRYNYAGYAAQAGTNVLGHIAINF
;
A
#
# COMPACT_ATOMS: atom_id res chain seq x y z
N MET A 1 6.13 12.93 -28.90
CA MET A 1 6.41 14.32 -29.31
C MET A 1 5.55 15.38 -28.62
N LYS A 2 4.22 15.30 -28.55
CA LYS A 2 3.39 16.31 -27.84
C LYS A 2 3.62 16.39 -26.31
N ARG A 3 3.99 15.29 -25.64
CA ARG A 3 4.26 15.25 -24.19
C ARG A 3 5.60 15.89 -23.80
N HIS A 4 6.63 15.74 -24.64
CA HIS A 4 7.95 16.38 -24.40
C HIS A 4 7.89 17.90 -24.62
N ALA A 5 7.04 18.37 -25.56
CA ALA A 5 6.84 19.79 -25.78
C ALA A 5 6.20 20.50 -24.58
N MET A 6 5.31 19.83 -23.84
CA MET A 6 4.66 20.41 -22.66
C MET A 6 5.62 20.54 -21.47
N ALA A 7 6.50 19.55 -21.27
CA ALA A 7 7.57 19.61 -20.25
C ALA A 7 8.58 20.75 -20.58
N THR A 8 8.94 20.91 -21.85
CA THR A 8 9.85 21.97 -22.30
C THR A 8 9.22 23.35 -22.16
N CYS A 9 7.92 23.51 -22.43
CA CYS A 9 7.21 24.78 -22.22
C CYS A 9 7.08 25.15 -20.75
N LEU A 10 6.86 24.20 -19.86
CA LEU A 10 6.83 24.41 -18.40
C LEU A 10 8.23 24.80 -17.88
N LEU A 11 9.28 24.17 -18.39
CA LEU A 11 10.66 24.53 -18.06
C LEU A 11 11.03 25.94 -18.51
N MET A 12 10.60 26.35 -19.70
CA MET A 12 10.80 27.72 -20.20
C MET A 12 9.97 28.77 -19.44
N ALA A 13 8.74 28.42 -19.04
CA ALA A 13 7.93 29.27 -18.17
C ALA A 13 8.54 29.44 -16.78
N ALA A 14 9.10 28.36 -16.20
CA ALA A 14 9.81 28.41 -14.93
C ALA A 14 11.10 29.24 -14.98
N LEU A 15 11.85 29.20 -16.09
CA LEU A 15 13.03 30.05 -16.31
C LEU A 15 12.68 31.53 -16.43
N GLY A 16 11.50 31.85 -16.99
CA GLY A 16 11.01 33.24 -17.07
C GLY A 16 10.62 33.83 -15.72
N VAL A 17 10.10 33.01 -14.80
CA VAL A 17 9.71 33.43 -13.44
C VAL A 17 10.95 33.66 -12.55
N CYS A 18 12.00 32.86 -12.72
CA CYS A 18 13.24 33.02 -11.95
C CYS A 18 14.12 34.22 -12.39
N ALA A 19 13.82 34.86 -13.52
CA ALA A 19 14.60 35.95 -14.06
C ALA A 19 14.14 37.37 -13.60
N GLN A 20 13.05 37.46 -12.82
CA GLN A 20 12.56 38.74 -12.31
C GLN A 20 13.02 39.04 -10.87
N THR A 21 13.90 40.02 -10.78
CA THR A 21 14.18 40.96 -9.70
C THR A 21 14.83 40.47 -8.39
N GLN A 22 16.11 40.78 -8.25
CA GLN A 22 16.73 41.13 -6.99
C GLN A 22 16.30 42.56 -6.60
N GLU A 23 15.30 42.69 -5.75
CA GLU A 23 15.20 43.82 -4.84
C GLU A 23 15.52 43.31 -3.43
N GLN A 24 16.55 43.90 -2.84
CA GLN A 24 16.91 43.76 -1.43
C GLN A 24 15.84 44.44 -0.60
N ASP A 25 14.80 43.72 -0.20
CA ASP A 25 13.96 44.13 0.91
C ASP A 25 14.33 43.32 2.14
N SER A 26 14.53 44.00 3.24
CA SER A 26 14.83 43.43 4.55
C SER A 26 13.74 42.43 4.91
N LEU A 27 14.05 41.15 4.73
CA LEU A 27 13.21 40.05 5.14
C LEU A 27 12.95 40.17 6.64
N ARG A 28 11.79 40.70 7.02
CA ARG A 28 11.18 40.33 8.30
C ARG A 28 11.11 38.79 8.23
N VAL A 29 11.86 38.14 9.09
CA VAL A 29 11.68 36.74 9.41
C VAL A 29 10.27 36.67 10.04
N ILE A 30 9.25 36.53 9.22
CA ILE A 30 7.94 36.10 9.68
C ILE A 30 8.23 34.71 10.20
N ASN A 31 8.37 34.57 11.50
CA ASN A 31 8.40 33.30 12.19
C ASN A 31 6.95 32.80 12.08
N LEU A 32 6.57 32.34 10.86
CA LEU A 32 5.39 31.50 10.68
C LEU A 32 5.72 30.25 11.48
N GLN A 33 5.37 30.27 12.77
CA GLN A 33 5.30 29.06 13.53
C GLN A 33 4.43 28.14 12.64
N GLU A 34 5.05 27.12 12.15
CA GLU A 34 4.39 26.04 11.41
C GLU A 34 3.12 25.69 12.16
N VAL A 35 2.00 26.09 11.61
CA VAL A 35 0.71 25.70 12.14
C VAL A 35 0.52 24.28 11.66
N GLU A 36 1.22 23.41 12.33
CA GLU A 36 1.21 21.99 12.09
C GLU A 36 -0.16 21.45 12.44
N VAL A 37 -0.69 20.55 11.62
CA VAL A 37 -1.76 19.62 12.04
C VAL A 37 -1.15 18.67 13.08
N ILE A 38 -0.82 19.23 14.25
CA ILE A 38 -0.08 18.56 15.34
C ILE A 38 -0.89 17.38 15.90
N SER A 39 -2.21 17.37 15.65
CA SER A 39 -3.10 16.38 16.26
C SER A 39 -2.80 14.94 15.82
N THR A 40 -2.33 14.71 14.58
CA THR A 40 -2.11 13.36 14.05
C THR A 40 -0.75 12.75 14.40
N ARG A 41 0.20 13.56 14.88
CA ARG A 41 1.56 13.11 15.13
C ARG A 41 1.82 12.76 16.59
N ALA A 42 2.60 11.70 16.76
CA ALA A 42 3.22 11.38 18.03
C ALA A 42 4.43 12.29 18.27
N THR A 43 4.59 12.71 19.50
CA THR A 43 5.74 13.47 20.01
C THR A 43 6.45 12.68 21.10
N ASN A 44 7.54 13.19 21.63
CA ASN A 44 8.23 12.53 22.74
C ASN A 44 7.38 12.38 24.03
N SER A 45 6.31 13.17 24.17
CA SER A 45 5.34 13.01 25.27
C SER A 45 4.26 11.95 24.97
N THR A 46 4.16 11.45 23.72
CA THR A 46 3.19 10.42 23.33
C THR A 46 3.84 9.03 23.50
N PRO A 47 3.29 8.13 24.31
CA PRO A 47 3.91 6.83 24.62
C PRO A 47 3.63 5.78 23.52
N VAL A 48 4.11 6.03 22.31
CA VAL A 48 4.00 5.12 21.16
C VAL A 48 5.33 5.00 20.43
N ALA A 49 5.53 3.87 19.75
CA ALA A 49 6.68 3.66 18.89
C ALA A 49 6.48 4.37 17.55
N PHE A 50 7.37 5.28 17.14
CA PHE A 50 7.28 5.96 15.86
C PHE A 50 8.65 6.18 15.20
N THR A 51 8.61 6.39 13.89
CA THR A 51 9.77 6.75 13.05
C THR A 51 9.41 7.94 12.18
N ASN A 52 10.24 8.99 12.19
CA ASN A 52 10.09 10.14 11.32
C ASN A 52 11.03 10.01 10.11
N ILE A 53 10.52 10.32 8.92
CA ILE A 53 11.26 10.31 7.67
C ILE A 53 11.10 11.69 7.02
N GLY A 54 12.18 12.47 7.04
CA GLY A 54 12.16 13.85 6.55
C GLY A 54 12.38 13.96 5.05
N LYS A 55 12.10 15.15 4.49
CA LYS A 55 12.20 15.49 3.06
C LYS A 55 13.54 15.10 2.43
N GLU A 56 14.65 15.38 3.10
CA GLU A 56 15.99 15.09 2.57
C GLU A 56 16.23 13.57 2.45
N GLN A 57 15.73 12.79 3.39
CA GLN A 57 15.83 11.33 3.31
C GLN A 57 14.97 10.78 2.17
N LEU A 58 13.75 11.30 2.00
CA LEU A 58 12.87 10.92 0.88
C LEU A 58 13.51 11.26 -0.47
N LYS A 59 14.06 12.47 -0.64
CA LYS A 59 14.73 12.89 -1.88
C LYS A 59 15.88 11.97 -2.28
N LYS A 60 16.63 11.43 -1.31
CA LYS A 60 17.79 10.57 -1.54
C LYS A 60 17.43 9.15 -2.00
N GLN A 61 16.16 8.77 -1.99
CA GLN A 61 15.69 7.42 -2.32
C GLN A 61 14.59 7.41 -3.40
N ASN A 62 13.94 8.56 -3.68
CA ASN A 62 12.78 8.65 -4.56
C ASN A 62 13.18 8.76 -6.04
N PHE A 63 13.73 7.70 -6.61
CA PHE A 63 14.22 7.68 -8.00
C PHE A 63 13.32 6.92 -8.98
N GLY A 64 12.29 6.23 -8.52
CA GLY A 64 11.36 5.49 -9.38
C GLY A 64 10.51 4.48 -8.65
N GLN A 65 11.00 3.88 -7.57
CA GLN A 65 10.22 2.94 -6.78
C GLN A 65 9.06 3.63 -6.03
N ASP A 66 8.02 2.86 -5.76
CA ASP A 66 6.82 3.33 -5.07
C ASP A 66 7.10 3.63 -3.58
N LEU A 67 6.18 4.40 -2.97
CA LEU A 67 6.33 4.91 -1.61
C LEU A 67 6.61 3.81 -0.55
N PRO A 68 6.04 2.59 -0.59
CA PRO A 68 6.40 1.53 0.35
C PRO A 68 7.90 1.27 0.46
N TYR A 69 8.61 1.27 -0.68
CA TYR A 69 10.07 1.03 -0.71
C TYR A 69 10.88 2.13 -0.01
N LEU A 70 10.36 3.37 0.02
CA LEU A 70 10.98 4.47 0.78
C LEU A 70 10.84 4.28 2.30
N LEU A 71 9.95 3.39 2.74
CA LEU A 71 9.70 3.04 4.14
C LEU A 71 10.41 1.76 4.59
N SER A 72 11.13 1.07 3.72
CA SER A 72 11.76 -0.24 3.97
C SER A 72 12.72 -0.26 5.17
N MET A 73 13.33 0.88 5.54
CA MET A 73 14.20 1.00 6.71
C MET A 73 13.43 1.20 8.03
N THR A 74 12.10 1.26 8.00
CA THR A 74 11.30 1.30 9.23
C THR A 74 11.40 -0.05 9.96
N PRO A 75 11.58 -0.09 11.29
CA PRO A 75 11.57 -1.34 12.03
C PRO A 75 10.30 -2.16 11.76
N SER A 76 10.44 -3.47 11.63
CA SER A 76 9.35 -4.43 11.35
C SER A 76 8.65 -4.24 9.99
N ALA A 77 9.20 -3.44 9.08
CA ALA A 77 8.60 -3.20 7.76
C ALA A 77 9.10 -4.19 6.70
N ILE A 78 8.18 -4.68 5.89
CA ILE A 78 8.44 -5.52 4.70
C ILE A 78 7.69 -4.91 3.53
N THR A 79 8.35 -4.81 2.38
CA THR A 79 7.77 -4.31 1.14
C THR A 79 7.70 -5.42 0.11
N THR A 80 6.66 -5.43 -0.73
CA THR A 80 6.48 -6.41 -1.80
C THR A 80 6.19 -5.73 -3.13
N SER A 81 6.43 -6.43 -4.25
CA SER A 81 6.15 -5.94 -5.59
C SER A 81 5.73 -7.07 -6.51
N ASP A 82 4.57 -6.95 -7.15
CA ASP A 82 4.07 -7.96 -8.09
C ASP A 82 4.82 -7.93 -9.41
N ALA A 83 5.19 -6.73 -9.89
CA ALA A 83 6.01 -6.57 -11.10
C ALA A 83 7.52 -6.82 -10.88
N GLY A 84 7.94 -7.12 -9.63
CA GLY A 84 9.28 -7.57 -9.26
C GLY A 84 10.38 -6.51 -9.23
N ALA A 85 10.07 -5.23 -9.48
CA ALA A 85 11.06 -4.13 -9.51
C ALA A 85 10.68 -2.91 -8.63
N GLY A 86 9.65 -3.04 -7.79
CA GLY A 86 9.24 -1.99 -6.84
C GLY A 86 8.46 -0.84 -7.45
N VAL A 87 7.87 -1.02 -8.63
CA VAL A 87 6.97 -0.07 -9.31
C VAL A 87 5.69 -0.80 -9.70
N GLY A 88 4.54 -0.18 -9.51
CA GLY A 88 3.25 -0.75 -9.83
C GLY A 88 2.50 -1.22 -8.58
N TYR A 89 1.99 -2.45 -8.58
CA TYR A 89 1.37 -3.01 -7.38
C TYR A 89 2.44 -3.38 -6.36
N THR A 90 2.50 -2.56 -5.33
CA THR A 90 3.43 -2.70 -4.20
C THR A 90 2.67 -2.64 -2.89
N THR A 91 3.11 -3.39 -1.89
CA THR A 91 2.48 -3.39 -0.57
C THR A 91 3.49 -3.16 0.54
N LEU A 92 2.98 -2.82 1.73
CA LEU A 92 3.75 -2.66 2.96
C LEU A 92 3.10 -3.50 4.06
N ARG A 93 3.92 -4.24 4.80
CA ARG A 93 3.54 -4.91 6.05
C ARG A 93 4.37 -4.33 7.20
N VAL A 94 3.76 -4.17 8.37
CA VAL A 94 4.44 -3.69 9.57
C VAL A 94 4.09 -4.63 10.73
N ARG A 95 5.08 -5.19 11.44
CA ARG A 95 4.89 -6.21 12.48
C ARG A 95 4.09 -7.42 11.97
N GLY A 96 4.22 -7.76 10.67
CA GLY A 96 3.45 -8.82 10.02
C GLY A 96 1.96 -8.48 9.77
N THR A 97 1.48 -7.28 10.07
CA THR A 97 0.14 -6.83 9.67
C THR A 97 0.16 -6.33 8.24
N ASP A 98 -0.86 -6.66 7.48
CA ASP A 98 -1.01 -6.29 6.06
C ASP A 98 -1.52 -4.85 5.87
N GLY A 99 -1.59 -4.39 4.62
CA GLY A 99 -1.99 -3.04 4.25
C GLY A 99 -3.40 -2.65 4.71
N THR A 100 -4.32 -3.62 4.89
CA THR A 100 -5.68 -3.36 5.37
C THR A 100 -5.73 -2.90 6.83
N ARG A 101 -4.64 -3.08 7.58
CA ARG A 101 -4.46 -2.69 8.98
C ARG A 101 -3.51 -1.52 9.17
N ILE A 102 -3.07 -0.93 8.07
CA ILE A 102 -2.19 0.24 8.07
C ILE A 102 -3.00 1.45 7.64
N ASN A 103 -3.29 2.35 8.57
CA ASN A 103 -3.97 3.60 8.25
C ASN A 103 -2.98 4.60 7.66
N VAL A 104 -3.37 5.23 6.56
CA VAL A 104 -2.54 6.23 5.87
C VAL A 104 -3.30 7.53 5.76
N THR A 105 -2.66 8.62 6.17
CA THR A 105 -3.24 9.96 6.05
C THR A 105 -2.33 10.90 5.27
N ALA A 106 -2.95 11.79 4.49
CA ALA A 106 -2.30 12.94 3.90
C ALA A 106 -2.88 14.21 4.53
N ASN A 107 -2.07 14.97 5.28
CA ASN A 107 -2.51 16.16 6.02
C ASN A 107 -3.62 15.86 7.06
N GLY A 108 -3.61 14.67 7.66
CA GLY A 108 -4.63 14.21 8.61
C GLY A 108 -5.90 13.64 7.97
N ILE A 109 -6.06 13.72 6.65
CA ILE A 109 -7.19 13.17 5.90
C ILE A 109 -6.87 11.73 5.50
N PRO A 110 -7.74 10.74 5.81
CA PRO A 110 -7.56 9.35 5.41
C PRO A 110 -7.53 9.21 3.88
N ILE A 111 -6.61 8.38 3.37
CA ILE A 111 -6.50 8.07 1.94
C ILE A 111 -6.63 6.57 1.64
N ASN A 112 -6.83 5.75 2.65
CA ASN A 112 -7.21 4.35 2.46
C ASN A 112 -8.54 4.28 1.72
N ASP A 113 -8.67 3.33 0.81
CA ASP A 113 -9.96 2.99 0.22
C ASP A 113 -10.96 2.56 1.31
N ALA A 114 -12.21 3.01 1.21
CA ALA A 114 -13.20 2.83 2.27
C ALA A 114 -13.72 1.39 2.39
N GLU A 115 -13.63 0.60 1.32
CA GLU A 115 -14.11 -0.79 1.26
C GLU A 115 -12.99 -1.81 1.51
N SER A 116 -11.86 -1.68 0.81
CA SER A 116 -10.71 -2.60 0.95
C SER A 116 -9.82 -2.27 2.15
N HIS A 117 -9.93 -1.07 2.70
CA HIS A 117 -9.10 -0.53 3.80
C HIS A 117 -7.60 -0.43 3.48
N THR A 118 -7.19 -0.65 2.23
CA THR A 118 -5.80 -0.53 1.80
C THR A 118 -5.54 0.78 1.05
N VAL A 119 -4.29 1.09 0.81
CA VAL A 119 -3.86 2.12 -0.14
C VAL A 119 -3.25 1.45 -1.35
N PHE A 120 -3.86 1.64 -2.51
CA PHE A 120 -3.26 1.27 -3.78
C PHE A 120 -2.25 2.36 -4.15
N TRP A 121 -0.95 2.06 -3.94
CA TRP A 121 0.11 3.06 -4.11
C TRP A 121 0.28 3.52 -5.56
N VAL A 122 -0.14 2.69 -6.52
CA VAL A 122 -0.25 3.05 -7.93
C VAL A 122 -1.16 4.26 -8.19
N ASN A 123 -2.16 4.50 -7.32
CA ASN A 123 -3.07 5.64 -7.39
C ASN A 123 -2.46 6.95 -6.82
N LEU A 124 -1.26 6.85 -6.22
CA LEU A 124 -0.49 7.96 -5.65
C LEU A 124 0.91 8.07 -6.27
N PRO A 125 1.05 8.09 -7.61
CA PRO A 125 2.35 8.07 -8.26
C PRO A 125 3.18 9.27 -7.85
N ASP A 126 4.43 9.00 -7.44
CA ASP A 126 5.39 10.02 -7.01
C ASP A 126 4.85 10.99 -5.94
N PHE A 127 3.90 10.56 -5.12
CA PHE A 127 3.34 11.42 -4.07
C PHE A 127 4.41 11.86 -3.07
N ALA A 128 5.43 11.02 -2.82
CA ALA A 128 6.59 11.33 -1.99
C ALA A 128 7.33 12.61 -2.40
N SER A 129 7.33 12.98 -3.69
CA SER A 129 7.89 14.25 -4.18
C SER A 129 7.14 15.48 -3.69
N SER A 130 5.89 15.36 -3.24
CA SER A 130 5.07 16.43 -2.67
C SER A 130 5.03 16.40 -1.14
N VAL A 131 5.60 15.37 -0.51
CA VAL A 131 5.62 15.18 0.93
C VAL A 131 6.81 15.91 1.55
N LYS A 132 6.56 16.67 2.63
CA LYS A 132 7.58 17.32 3.46
C LYS A 132 8.25 16.32 4.39
N ASP A 133 7.42 15.48 5.02
CA ASP A 133 7.85 14.46 5.96
C ASP A 133 6.76 13.40 6.15
N MET A 134 7.16 12.24 6.63
CA MET A 134 6.29 11.14 7.02
C MET A 134 6.61 10.69 8.44
N GLN A 135 5.57 10.28 9.16
CA GLN A 135 5.72 9.59 10.43
C GLN A 135 5.03 8.24 10.34
N VAL A 136 5.76 7.18 10.61
CA VAL A 136 5.23 5.82 10.76
C VAL A 136 5.09 5.53 12.24
N GLN A 137 3.86 5.38 12.74
CA GLN A 137 3.55 4.90 14.10
C GLN A 137 3.27 3.40 14.01
N ARG A 138 3.84 2.60 14.89
CA ARG A 138 3.66 1.16 14.95
C ARG A 138 2.71 0.79 16.09
N GLY A 139 1.93 -0.30 15.92
CA GLY A 139 0.86 -0.68 16.83
C GLY A 139 -0.43 0.08 16.60
N ALA A 140 -1.29 0.14 17.60
CA ALA A 140 -2.63 0.74 17.51
C ALA A 140 -2.64 2.27 17.24
N GLY A 141 -1.48 2.93 17.29
CA GLY A 141 -1.33 4.35 17.00
C GLY A 141 -2.20 5.27 17.88
N THR A 142 -2.33 6.54 17.50
CA THR A 142 -3.20 7.52 18.17
C THR A 142 -4.55 7.62 17.45
N SER A 143 -5.62 7.99 18.17
CA SER A 143 -6.98 8.12 17.62
C SER A 143 -7.10 9.20 16.53
N THR A 144 -6.20 10.16 16.52
CA THR A 144 -6.11 11.21 15.51
C THR A 144 -5.63 10.73 14.14
N ASN A 145 -5.11 9.49 14.04
CA ASN A 145 -4.70 8.88 12.78
C ASN A 145 -5.87 8.39 11.92
N GLY A 146 -7.09 8.56 12.40
CA GLY A 146 -8.29 8.07 11.73
C GLY A 146 -8.73 6.70 12.25
N ALA A 147 -9.74 6.20 11.60
CA ALA A 147 -10.51 5.07 12.07
C ALA A 147 -9.79 3.72 11.91
N GLY A 148 -8.89 3.58 10.96
CA GLY A 148 -8.22 2.32 10.63
C GLY A 148 -6.86 2.10 11.32
N ALA A 149 -6.48 2.91 12.31
CA ALA A 149 -5.22 2.75 13.05
C ALA A 149 -5.25 1.51 13.94
N PHE A 150 -4.88 0.36 13.39
CA PHE A 150 -4.98 -0.95 14.03
C PHE A 150 -3.62 -1.66 14.16
N GLY A 151 -2.85 -1.76 13.09
CA GLY A 151 -1.50 -2.39 13.10
C GLY A 151 -0.37 -1.38 12.97
N ALA A 152 -0.57 -0.33 12.18
CA ALA A 152 0.33 0.80 12.02
C ALA A 152 -0.42 2.03 11.46
N SER A 153 0.24 3.20 11.49
CA SER A 153 -0.26 4.40 10.84
C SER A 153 0.87 5.14 10.15
N ILE A 154 0.61 5.62 8.92
CA ILE A 154 1.53 6.44 8.13
C ILE A 154 0.90 7.82 7.99
N ASN A 155 1.54 8.83 8.59
CA ASN A 155 1.09 10.21 8.53
C ASN A 155 2.00 10.99 7.60
N MET A 156 1.50 11.36 6.43
CA MET A 156 2.20 12.18 5.46
C MET A 156 1.77 13.63 5.58
N GLN A 157 2.72 14.54 5.59
CA GLN A 157 2.46 15.95 5.44
C GLN A 157 2.98 16.44 4.10
N THR A 158 2.13 17.09 3.32
CA THR A 158 2.54 17.74 2.09
C THR A 158 3.38 18.99 2.38
N GLY A 159 4.15 19.42 1.38
CA GLY A 159 5.10 20.51 1.55
C GLY A 159 4.44 21.80 2.04
N ASP A 160 5.19 22.54 2.88
CA ASP A 160 4.84 23.92 3.20
C ASP A 160 5.06 24.81 1.99
N PHE A 161 4.52 26.01 2.04
CA PHE A 161 4.81 27.01 1.04
C PHE A 161 6.31 27.37 1.04
N SER A 162 6.85 27.62 -0.16
CA SER A 162 8.21 28.11 -0.30
C SER A 162 8.25 29.63 -0.08
N MET A 163 9.23 30.12 0.68
CA MET A 163 9.45 31.57 0.85
C MET A 163 9.96 32.22 -0.44
N LYS A 164 10.71 31.48 -1.26
CA LYS A 164 11.31 31.98 -2.50
C LYS A 164 10.80 31.15 -3.69
N PRO A 165 10.70 31.79 -4.86
CA PRO A 165 10.40 31.05 -6.10
C PRO A 165 11.42 29.93 -6.33
N TYR A 166 10.96 28.81 -6.87
CA TYR A 166 11.81 27.68 -7.20
C TYR A 166 11.27 26.89 -8.40
N ALA A 167 12.18 26.21 -9.05
CA ALA A 167 11.86 25.13 -10.00
C ALA A 167 12.81 23.96 -9.75
N GLU A 168 12.26 22.75 -9.82
CA GLU A 168 13.01 21.50 -9.66
C GLU A 168 12.65 20.56 -10.82
N PHE A 169 13.68 19.90 -11.37
CA PHE A 169 13.52 18.78 -12.29
C PHE A 169 14.22 17.56 -11.70
N ASN A 170 13.53 16.44 -11.66
CA ASN A 170 14.09 15.14 -11.30
C ASN A 170 13.80 14.15 -12.41
N GLY A 171 14.84 13.47 -12.91
CA GLY A 171 14.71 12.45 -13.93
C GLY A 171 15.51 11.22 -13.55
N SER A 172 15.01 10.05 -13.91
CA SER A 172 15.75 8.78 -13.79
C SER A 172 15.47 7.88 -14.98
N TYR A 173 16.45 7.01 -15.30
CA TYR A 173 16.33 6.00 -16.35
C TYR A 173 17.21 4.79 -16.03
N GLY A 174 16.72 3.59 -16.33
CA GLY A 174 17.50 2.38 -16.05
C GLY A 174 16.90 1.07 -16.56
N SER A 175 17.19 0.00 -15.83
CA SER A 175 16.76 -1.37 -16.15
C SER A 175 15.26 -1.48 -16.34
N PHE A 176 14.81 -2.42 -17.15
CA PHE A 176 13.41 -2.64 -17.51
C PHE A 176 12.75 -1.41 -18.15
N HIS A 177 13.53 -0.58 -18.87
CA HIS A 177 13.10 0.72 -19.41
C HIS A 177 12.42 1.61 -18.35
N THR A 178 12.74 1.39 -17.07
CA THR A 178 12.19 2.20 -15.99
C THR A 178 12.64 3.64 -16.13
N HIS A 179 11.68 4.57 -16.17
CA HIS A 179 11.97 5.99 -16.18
C HIS A 179 10.97 6.78 -15.34
N LYS A 180 11.45 7.89 -14.82
CA LYS A 180 10.66 8.85 -14.06
C LYS A 180 11.05 10.26 -14.48
N GLU A 181 10.07 11.12 -14.69
CA GLU A 181 10.27 12.56 -14.87
C GLU A 181 9.32 13.31 -13.93
N THR A 182 9.90 14.21 -13.14
CA THR A 182 9.16 15.07 -12.22
C THR A 182 9.58 16.50 -12.37
N VAL A 183 8.61 17.38 -12.59
CA VAL A 183 8.80 18.83 -12.60
C VAL A 183 8.02 19.44 -11.43
N LYS A 184 8.68 20.30 -10.66
CA LYS A 184 8.06 21.06 -9.57
C LYS A 184 8.38 22.54 -9.73
N VAL A 185 7.37 23.37 -9.48
CA VAL A 185 7.52 24.84 -9.48
C VAL A 185 6.75 25.43 -8.32
N GLY A 186 7.26 26.51 -7.77
CA GLY A 186 6.59 27.27 -6.73
C GLY A 186 6.85 28.76 -6.89
N THR A 187 5.84 29.58 -6.59
CA THR A 187 5.90 31.05 -6.73
C THR A 187 6.72 31.71 -5.64
N GLY A 188 6.99 30.99 -4.55
CA GLY A 188 7.37 31.65 -3.31
C GLY A 188 6.21 32.42 -2.71
N LEU A 189 6.49 33.23 -1.68
CA LEU A 189 5.48 34.00 -0.98
C LEU A 189 5.20 35.31 -1.73
N ILE A 190 4.00 35.48 -2.25
CA ILE A 190 3.52 36.68 -2.94
C ILE A 190 2.83 37.59 -1.91
N ASN A 191 3.23 38.86 -1.85
CA ASN A 191 2.69 39.88 -0.92
C ASN A 191 2.67 39.40 0.55
N ASN A 192 3.61 38.54 0.93
CA ASN A 192 3.73 37.94 2.28
C ASN A 192 2.56 37.09 2.74
N HIS A 193 1.64 36.71 1.85
CA HIS A 193 0.43 35.96 2.21
C HIS A 193 0.12 34.77 1.31
N TRP A 194 0.39 34.82 0.00
CA TRP A 194 -0.04 33.82 -0.95
C TRP A 194 1.12 33.00 -1.49
N SER A 195 0.93 31.72 -1.61
CA SER A 195 1.87 30.83 -2.27
C SER A 195 1.16 29.79 -3.12
N PHE A 196 1.75 29.44 -4.27
CA PHE A 196 1.25 28.43 -5.17
C PHE A 196 2.39 27.47 -5.54
N ASP A 197 2.11 26.18 -5.51
CA ASP A 197 3.02 25.11 -5.87
C ASP A 197 2.35 24.14 -6.83
N ALA A 198 3.13 23.64 -7.77
CA ALA A 198 2.68 22.64 -8.73
C ALA A 198 3.75 21.56 -8.95
N ARG A 199 3.30 20.32 -9.15
CA ARG A 199 4.12 19.18 -9.58
C ARG A 199 3.39 18.42 -10.68
N LEU A 200 4.16 17.98 -11.69
CA LEU A 200 3.76 17.00 -12.68
C LEU A 200 4.77 15.86 -12.66
N SER A 201 4.27 14.64 -12.75
CA SER A 201 5.13 13.44 -12.72
C SER A 201 4.64 12.38 -13.68
N ASN A 202 5.60 11.68 -14.29
CA ASN A 202 5.41 10.49 -15.09
C ASN A 202 6.36 9.40 -14.58
N ILE A 203 5.88 8.16 -14.44
CA ILE A 203 6.69 6.98 -14.16
C ILE A 203 6.25 5.89 -15.14
N SER A 204 7.19 5.18 -15.74
CA SER A 204 6.90 4.03 -16.58
C SER A 204 7.99 2.98 -16.47
N THR A 205 7.60 1.71 -16.63
CA THR A 205 8.52 0.56 -16.63
C THR A 205 7.87 -0.60 -17.40
N ASP A 206 8.70 -1.49 -17.96
CA ASP A 206 8.22 -2.77 -18.49
C ASP A 206 8.02 -3.83 -17.39
N GLY A 207 8.54 -3.57 -16.16
CA GLY A 207 8.58 -4.54 -15.07
C GLY A 207 9.67 -5.60 -15.23
N TYR A 208 10.00 -6.29 -14.15
CA TYR A 208 10.86 -7.46 -14.20
C TYR A 208 10.10 -8.69 -14.67
N ILE A 209 8.89 -8.89 -14.17
CA ILE A 209 7.99 -9.98 -14.57
C ILE A 209 7.52 -9.72 -16.01
N ASP A 210 7.41 -10.76 -16.81
CA ASP A 210 7.05 -10.64 -18.23
C ASP A 210 5.70 -9.98 -18.41
N ARG A 211 5.63 -9.01 -19.34
CA ARG A 211 4.45 -8.17 -19.65
C ARG A 211 3.98 -7.24 -18.52
N ALA A 212 4.57 -7.30 -17.30
CA ALA A 212 4.14 -6.50 -16.14
C ALA A 212 4.46 -4.99 -16.30
N SER A 213 4.06 -4.42 -17.43
CA SER A 213 4.28 -3.01 -17.75
C SER A 213 3.41 -2.09 -16.89
N VAL A 214 3.99 -0.96 -16.49
CA VAL A 214 3.35 0.04 -15.64
C VAL A 214 3.51 1.43 -16.26
N GLY A 215 2.42 2.17 -16.36
CA GLY A 215 2.41 3.57 -16.81
C GLY A 215 1.61 4.43 -15.83
N LEU A 216 2.30 5.34 -15.12
CA LEU A 216 1.72 6.17 -14.07
C LEU A 216 1.90 7.65 -14.39
N ASN A 217 0.83 8.42 -14.28
CA ASN A 217 0.87 9.88 -14.43
C ASN A 217 0.24 10.52 -13.21
N SER A 218 0.82 11.61 -12.72
CA SER A 218 0.24 12.35 -11.60
C SER A 218 0.48 13.84 -11.67
N TYR A 219 -0.40 14.58 -11.00
CA TYR A 219 -0.19 15.98 -10.69
C TYR A 219 -0.43 16.25 -9.20
N TYR A 220 0.12 17.34 -8.74
CA TYR A 220 -0.15 17.94 -7.43
C TYR A 220 -0.17 19.46 -7.59
N LEU A 221 -1.25 20.08 -7.11
CA LEU A 221 -1.40 21.54 -7.10
C LEU A 221 -1.77 21.98 -5.69
N GLN A 222 -1.13 23.02 -5.20
CA GLN A 222 -1.44 23.62 -3.91
C GLN A 222 -1.50 25.13 -4.06
N GLY A 223 -2.51 25.75 -3.49
CA GLY A 223 -2.58 27.19 -3.27
C GLY A 223 -2.88 27.48 -1.81
N GLY A 224 -2.25 28.49 -1.23
CA GLY A 224 -2.46 28.80 0.16
C GLY A 224 -2.41 30.29 0.49
N TYR A 225 -3.19 30.68 1.51
CA TYR A 225 -3.16 31.96 2.17
C TYR A 225 -2.62 31.79 3.59
N TYR A 226 -1.76 32.70 4.00
CA TYR A 226 -1.09 32.65 5.30
C TYR A 226 -1.03 34.02 5.92
N ASN A 227 -1.29 34.10 7.23
CA ASN A 227 -0.95 35.23 8.06
C ASN A 227 -0.49 34.71 9.44
N ASP A 228 -0.25 35.60 10.39
CA ASP A 228 0.33 35.26 11.70
C ASP A 228 -0.50 34.21 12.48
N ASN A 229 -1.81 34.17 12.28
CA ASN A 229 -2.72 33.33 13.06
C ASN A 229 -3.52 32.34 12.22
N THR A 230 -3.58 32.53 10.89
CA THR A 230 -4.49 31.75 10.02
C THR A 230 -3.77 31.21 8.81
N SER A 231 -4.00 29.96 8.49
CA SER A 231 -3.65 29.40 7.19
C SER A 231 -4.87 28.72 6.54
N VAL A 232 -4.97 28.90 5.23
CA VAL A 232 -5.95 28.20 4.38
C VAL A 232 -5.19 27.58 3.23
N LYS A 233 -5.31 26.27 3.03
CA LYS A 233 -4.68 25.57 1.91
C LYS A 233 -5.75 24.86 1.09
N LEU A 234 -5.73 25.05 -0.21
CA LEU A 234 -6.46 24.25 -1.18
C LEU A 234 -5.46 23.37 -1.91
N ILE A 235 -5.68 22.06 -1.86
CA ILE A 235 -4.79 21.07 -2.45
C ILE A 235 -5.62 20.17 -3.38
N THR A 236 -5.09 19.89 -4.56
CA THR A 236 -5.62 18.83 -5.43
C THR A 236 -4.47 18.01 -5.98
N PHE A 237 -4.66 16.71 -5.98
CA PHE A 237 -3.71 15.78 -6.60
C PHE A 237 -4.46 14.61 -7.21
N ALA A 238 -3.87 14.05 -8.26
CA ALA A 238 -4.43 12.90 -8.92
C ALA A 238 -3.34 11.94 -9.39
N GLY A 239 -3.71 10.66 -9.43
CA GLY A 239 -2.99 9.60 -10.09
C GLY A 239 -3.85 8.98 -11.19
N LYS A 240 -3.21 8.63 -12.29
CA LYS A 240 -3.76 7.79 -13.35
C LYS A 240 -2.79 6.67 -13.63
N GLU A 241 -3.28 5.45 -13.54
CA GLU A 241 -2.52 4.24 -13.83
C GLU A 241 -3.02 3.52 -15.07
N ARG A 242 -2.12 2.76 -15.68
CA ARG A 242 -2.38 1.63 -16.55
C ARG A 242 -1.30 0.59 -16.24
N THR A 243 -1.71 -0.55 -15.68
CA THR A 243 -0.81 -1.63 -15.25
C THR A 243 -1.25 -2.94 -15.90
N TYR A 244 -0.30 -3.71 -16.42
CA TYR A 244 -0.57 -5.08 -16.84
C TYR A 244 -0.60 -5.99 -15.61
N HIS A 245 -1.51 -6.95 -15.58
CA HIS A 245 -1.68 -7.85 -14.43
C HIS A 245 -0.46 -8.75 -14.22
N ALA A 246 -0.01 -8.91 -12.98
CA ALA A 246 1.11 -9.76 -12.60
C ALA A 246 0.87 -10.51 -11.26
N TRP A 247 -0.38 -10.62 -10.82
CA TRP A 247 -0.75 -11.23 -9.54
C TRP A 247 -0.97 -12.75 -9.57
N ASN A 248 -0.98 -13.38 -10.75
CA ASN A 248 -0.95 -14.85 -10.88
C ASN A 248 0.52 -15.32 -10.73
N TYR A 249 1.01 -15.32 -9.51
CA TYR A 249 2.40 -15.68 -9.24
C TYR A 249 2.70 -17.11 -9.69
N ALA A 250 3.87 -17.30 -10.34
CA ALA A 250 4.27 -18.57 -10.86
C ALA A 250 4.62 -19.58 -9.75
N SER A 251 4.24 -20.84 -9.93
CA SER A 251 4.73 -21.95 -9.11
C SER A 251 6.23 -22.20 -9.34
N LYS A 252 6.88 -22.96 -8.46
CA LYS A 252 8.28 -23.36 -8.67
C LYS A 252 8.46 -24.17 -9.96
N GLU A 253 7.50 -25.04 -10.30
CA GLU A 253 7.52 -25.81 -11.53
C GLU A 253 7.43 -24.90 -12.77
N GLU A 254 6.55 -23.90 -12.77
CA GLU A 254 6.43 -22.94 -13.86
C GLU A 254 7.68 -22.06 -13.99
N MET A 255 8.29 -21.65 -12.86
CA MET A 255 9.55 -20.89 -12.89
C MET A 255 10.73 -21.71 -13.41
N GLU A 256 10.80 -23.01 -13.11
CA GLU A 256 11.80 -23.92 -13.67
C GLU A 256 11.62 -24.12 -15.18
N ARG A 257 10.36 -24.21 -15.65
CA ARG A 257 10.01 -24.47 -17.05
C ARG A 257 10.10 -23.21 -17.92
N TYR A 258 9.53 -22.11 -17.47
CA TYR A 258 9.37 -20.89 -18.27
C TYR A 258 10.29 -19.75 -17.85
N GLY A 259 11.06 -19.94 -16.76
CA GLY A 259 11.93 -18.93 -16.17
C GLY A 259 11.24 -18.11 -15.07
N ARG A 260 12.07 -17.50 -14.21
CA ARG A 260 11.60 -16.72 -13.03
C ARG A 260 10.73 -15.50 -13.37
N ARG A 261 10.72 -15.08 -14.62
CA ARG A 261 9.93 -13.93 -15.09
C ARG A 261 8.54 -14.32 -15.60
N TYR A 262 8.23 -15.60 -15.62
CA TYR A 262 6.96 -16.08 -16.16
C TYR A 262 5.75 -15.44 -15.50
N ASN A 263 4.77 -15.07 -16.31
CA ASN A 263 3.50 -14.48 -15.90
C ASN A 263 2.38 -15.15 -16.69
N SER A 264 1.49 -15.86 -16.01
CA SER A 264 0.35 -16.53 -16.64
C SER A 264 -0.84 -15.59 -16.89
N CYS A 265 -0.83 -14.36 -16.35
CA CYS A 265 -1.90 -13.41 -16.61
C CYS A 265 -2.07 -13.14 -18.11
N GLY A 266 -3.32 -13.19 -18.55
CA GLY A 266 -3.66 -12.97 -19.96
C GLY A 266 -3.41 -14.17 -20.88
N PHE A 267 -3.06 -15.35 -20.37
CA PHE A 267 -2.93 -16.55 -21.21
C PHE A 267 -4.23 -16.79 -22.01
N MET A 268 -4.08 -16.98 -23.33
CA MET A 268 -5.20 -17.20 -24.25
C MET A 268 -5.24 -18.63 -24.77
N TYR A 269 -4.14 -19.05 -25.36
CA TYR A 269 -3.98 -20.37 -25.97
C TYR A 269 -2.51 -20.68 -26.20
N ALA A 270 -2.20 -21.92 -26.45
CA ALA A 270 -0.88 -22.36 -26.92
C ALA A 270 -0.96 -22.93 -28.33
N THR A 271 0.14 -22.92 -29.06
CA THR A 271 0.27 -23.59 -30.36
C THR A 271 1.40 -24.62 -30.28
N ASP A 272 1.25 -25.73 -31.01
CA ASP A 272 2.35 -26.64 -31.28
C ASP A 272 3.28 -26.08 -32.36
N ARG A 273 4.31 -26.85 -32.73
CA ARG A 273 5.27 -26.49 -33.77
C ARG A 273 4.63 -26.34 -35.16
N ASP A 274 3.54 -27.05 -35.40
CA ASP A 274 2.82 -27.07 -36.69
C ASP A 274 1.69 -26.02 -36.75
N GLY A 275 1.46 -25.30 -35.63
CA GLY A 275 0.50 -24.21 -35.51
C GLY A 275 -0.91 -24.66 -35.10
N HIS A 276 -1.11 -25.90 -34.66
CA HIS A 276 -2.38 -26.32 -34.07
C HIS A 276 -2.59 -25.61 -32.73
N VAL A 277 -3.82 -25.20 -32.48
CA VAL A 277 -4.22 -24.42 -31.29
C VAL A 277 -4.73 -25.31 -30.18
N TYR A 278 -4.26 -25.06 -28.95
CA TYR A 278 -4.66 -25.76 -27.72
C TYR A 278 -5.10 -24.73 -26.68
N SER A 279 -6.17 -25.03 -25.95
CA SER A 279 -6.69 -24.19 -24.85
C SER A 279 -5.81 -24.21 -23.59
N LYS A 280 -4.90 -25.19 -23.50
CA LYS A 280 -3.94 -25.34 -22.40
C LYS A 280 -2.52 -25.34 -22.95
N GLU A 281 -1.55 -25.06 -22.09
CA GLU A 281 -0.12 -25.08 -22.39
C GLU A 281 0.45 -26.50 -22.57
N TYR A 282 -0.35 -27.52 -22.31
CA TYR A 282 0.00 -28.93 -22.45
C TYR A 282 -1.18 -29.74 -23.00
N TYR A 283 -0.87 -30.89 -23.58
CA TYR A 283 -1.83 -31.94 -23.83
C TYR A 283 -1.50 -33.16 -22.97
N LYS A 284 -2.48 -34.09 -22.79
CA LYS A 284 -2.26 -35.38 -22.13
C LYS A 284 -2.26 -36.46 -23.18
N ASP A 285 -1.30 -37.40 -23.07
CA ASP A 285 -1.27 -38.60 -23.89
C ASP A 285 -2.33 -39.65 -23.42
N ASP A 286 -2.36 -40.79 -24.08
CA ASP A 286 -3.28 -41.89 -23.76
C ASP A 286 -3.05 -42.50 -22.36
N ASN A 287 -1.88 -42.24 -21.74
CA ASN A 287 -1.53 -42.68 -20.39
C ASN A 287 -1.83 -41.59 -19.34
N GLY A 288 -2.30 -40.42 -19.78
CA GLY A 288 -2.58 -39.26 -18.91
C GLY A 288 -1.34 -38.43 -18.58
N GLU A 289 -0.16 -38.70 -19.19
CA GLU A 289 1.05 -37.92 -19.00
C GLU A 289 0.93 -36.58 -19.71
N LYS A 290 1.39 -35.50 -19.03
CA LYS A 290 1.38 -34.13 -19.58
C LYS A 290 2.58 -33.89 -20.47
N HIS A 291 2.33 -33.45 -21.70
CA HIS A 291 3.32 -33.00 -22.68
C HIS A 291 3.17 -31.51 -22.91
N TYR A 292 4.15 -30.72 -22.50
CA TYR A 292 4.09 -29.27 -22.63
C TYR A 292 4.50 -28.84 -24.03
N LEU A 293 3.67 -28.03 -24.65
CA LEU A 293 3.84 -27.62 -26.06
C LEU A 293 5.12 -26.85 -26.29
N THR A 294 5.59 -26.07 -25.31
CA THR A 294 6.86 -25.33 -25.40
C THR A 294 8.08 -26.25 -25.45
N ASP A 295 8.03 -27.43 -24.84
CA ASP A 295 9.13 -28.41 -24.88
C ASP A 295 9.28 -29.01 -26.28
N GLU A 296 8.22 -29.00 -27.08
CA GLU A 296 8.16 -29.49 -28.45
C GLU A 296 8.31 -28.38 -29.50
N GLY A 297 8.67 -27.16 -29.09
CA GLY A 297 8.87 -26.01 -29.95
C GLY A 297 7.63 -25.22 -30.28
N GLY A 298 6.56 -25.42 -29.51
CA GLY A 298 5.33 -24.60 -29.55
C GLY A 298 5.49 -23.26 -28.84
N ALA A 299 4.43 -22.47 -28.85
CA ALA A 299 4.41 -21.12 -28.28
C ALA A 299 3.15 -20.85 -27.42
N LEU A 300 3.30 -20.00 -26.40
CA LEU A 300 2.21 -19.49 -25.58
C LEU A 300 1.78 -18.11 -26.11
N HIS A 301 0.48 -17.86 -26.14
CA HIS A 301 -0.10 -16.61 -26.64
C HIS A 301 -0.91 -15.93 -25.52
N PHE A 302 -0.70 -14.60 -25.39
CA PHE A 302 -1.24 -13.82 -24.30
C PHE A 302 -2.03 -12.61 -24.81
N TYR A 303 -3.00 -12.18 -24.06
CA TYR A 303 -3.81 -11.00 -24.33
C TYR A 303 -3.05 -9.73 -23.92
N ASP A 304 -2.84 -8.80 -24.86
CA ASP A 304 -2.02 -7.61 -24.63
C ASP A 304 -2.68 -6.56 -23.71
N ASP A 305 -4.01 -6.56 -23.65
CA ASP A 305 -4.78 -5.60 -22.83
C ASP A 305 -5.29 -6.20 -21.50
N GLN A 306 -4.58 -7.19 -20.95
CA GLN A 306 -4.81 -7.72 -19.60
C GLN A 306 -4.39 -6.67 -18.56
N THR A 307 -5.15 -5.57 -18.45
CA THR A 307 -4.70 -4.37 -17.75
C THR A 307 -5.71 -3.81 -16.78
N ASP A 308 -5.19 -3.23 -15.70
CA ASP A 308 -5.91 -2.33 -14.82
C ASP A 308 -5.72 -0.88 -15.25
N ASN A 309 -6.79 -0.10 -15.20
CA ASN A 309 -6.84 1.30 -15.59
C ASN A 309 -7.68 2.06 -14.57
N TYR A 310 -7.04 2.87 -13.74
CA TYR A 310 -7.74 3.61 -12.71
C TYR A 310 -7.28 5.07 -12.64
N THR A 311 -8.21 5.95 -12.28
CA THR A 311 -7.93 7.36 -12.06
C THR A 311 -8.51 7.79 -10.72
N GLN A 312 -7.66 8.30 -9.84
CA GLN A 312 -8.08 8.85 -8.56
C GLN A 312 -7.76 10.33 -8.48
N LYS A 313 -8.76 11.16 -8.14
CA LYS A 313 -8.63 12.61 -7.98
C LYS A 313 -8.99 12.98 -6.55
N ASN A 314 -8.12 13.70 -5.88
CA ASN A 314 -8.26 14.11 -4.49
C ASN A 314 -8.29 15.63 -4.38
N TYR A 315 -9.18 16.13 -3.56
CA TYR A 315 -9.36 17.55 -3.24
C TYR A 315 -9.38 17.72 -1.73
N GLN A 316 -8.61 18.66 -1.21
CA GLN A 316 -8.52 18.95 0.22
C GLN A 316 -8.58 20.46 0.43
N LEU A 317 -9.41 20.90 1.36
CA LEU A 317 -9.43 22.27 1.88
C LEU A 317 -9.07 22.22 3.36
N LEU A 318 -7.91 22.78 3.71
CA LEU A 318 -7.40 22.78 5.07
C LEU A 318 -7.46 24.20 5.62
N PHE A 319 -8.08 24.36 6.76
CA PHE A 319 -8.16 25.59 7.52
C PHE A 319 -7.52 25.38 8.88
N ASN A 320 -6.63 26.29 9.27
CA ASN A 320 -6.06 26.33 10.60
C ASN A 320 -6.12 27.75 11.14
N HIS A 321 -6.46 27.90 12.43
CA HIS A 321 -6.51 29.19 13.10
C HIS A 321 -6.06 29.09 14.55
N ASN A 322 -5.12 29.97 14.94
CA ASN A 322 -4.71 30.17 16.31
C ASN A 322 -5.51 31.34 16.91
N PHE A 323 -6.51 31.05 17.76
CA PHE A 323 -7.24 32.10 18.48
C PHE A 323 -6.34 32.83 19.48
N THR A 324 -5.48 32.05 20.12
CA THR A 324 -4.45 32.55 21.07
C THR A 324 -3.22 31.64 20.95
N SER A 325 -2.16 31.90 21.70
CA SER A 325 -1.00 31.02 21.82
C SER A 325 -1.35 29.64 22.44
N GLN A 326 -2.54 29.50 23.04
CA GLN A 326 -3.01 28.29 23.71
C GLN A 326 -4.05 27.52 22.91
N TRP A 327 -4.93 28.21 22.17
CA TRP A 327 -6.05 27.62 21.48
C TRP A 327 -5.86 27.61 19.96
N ASN A 328 -5.96 26.43 19.38
CA ASN A 328 -5.87 26.21 17.94
C ASN A 328 -7.08 25.42 17.43
N LEU A 329 -7.56 25.77 16.25
CA LEU A 329 -8.62 25.08 15.52
C LEU A 329 -8.08 24.59 14.17
N ASN A 330 -8.27 23.32 13.87
CA ASN A 330 -8.03 22.74 12.55
C ASN A 330 -9.35 22.20 11.98
N ILE A 331 -9.59 22.46 10.70
CA ILE A 331 -10.69 21.89 9.92
C ILE A 331 -10.11 21.43 8.58
N GLY A 332 -10.43 20.20 8.18
CA GLY A 332 -10.13 19.66 6.87
C GLY A 332 -11.41 19.18 6.21
N LEU A 333 -11.66 19.64 4.98
CA LEU A 333 -12.70 19.07 4.12
C LEU A 333 -12.02 18.33 2.99
N HIS A 334 -12.60 17.19 2.58
CA HIS A 334 -12.04 16.40 1.50
C HIS A 334 -13.09 15.77 0.60
N TYR A 335 -12.68 15.54 -0.63
CA TYR A 335 -13.45 14.81 -1.61
C TYR A 335 -12.49 14.04 -2.52
N THR A 336 -12.72 12.75 -2.67
CA THR A 336 -11.98 11.86 -3.57
C THR A 336 -12.95 11.26 -4.57
N LYS A 337 -12.61 11.32 -5.85
CA LYS A 337 -13.34 10.64 -6.93
C LYS A 337 -12.43 9.59 -7.56
N GLY A 338 -12.91 8.36 -7.59
CA GLY A 338 -12.26 7.24 -8.25
C GLY A 338 -13.12 6.71 -9.39
N ASP A 339 -12.51 6.45 -10.53
CA ASP A 339 -13.13 5.74 -11.64
C ASP A 339 -12.10 4.88 -12.37
N GLY A 340 -12.49 3.66 -12.71
CA GLY A 340 -11.59 2.77 -13.42
C GLY A 340 -12.17 1.40 -13.68
N TYR A 341 -11.33 0.57 -14.30
CA TYR A 341 -11.68 -0.79 -14.63
C TYR A 341 -10.43 -1.63 -14.82
N TYR A 342 -10.56 -2.93 -14.59
CA TYR A 342 -9.64 -3.87 -15.18
C TYR A 342 -10.32 -4.71 -16.26
N GLN A 343 -9.53 -5.10 -17.24
CA GLN A 343 -9.96 -5.83 -18.43
C GLN A 343 -9.14 -7.10 -18.52
N GLU A 344 -9.80 -8.21 -18.85
CA GLU A 344 -9.16 -9.52 -18.91
C GLU A 344 -9.79 -10.46 -19.95
N TYR A 345 -8.96 -11.29 -20.54
CA TYR A 345 -9.38 -12.44 -21.31
C TYR A 345 -9.71 -13.61 -20.37
N LYS A 346 -10.82 -14.28 -20.63
CA LYS A 346 -11.25 -15.49 -19.93
C LYS A 346 -11.54 -16.57 -20.96
N GLY A 347 -10.78 -17.67 -20.92
CA GLY A 347 -11.00 -18.84 -21.76
C GLY A 347 -12.10 -19.73 -21.20
N GLU A 348 -12.83 -20.39 -22.10
CA GLU A 348 -13.78 -21.50 -21.81
C GLU A 348 -14.80 -21.16 -20.70
N ARG A 349 -15.45 -19.98 -20.78
CA ARG A 349 -16.44 -19.54 -19.78
C ARG A 349 -17.86 -19.85 -20.21
N SER A 350 -18.70 -20.27 -19.27
CA SER A 350 -20.13 -20.43 -19.48
C SER A 350 -20.78 -19.07 -19.75
N LEU A 351 -21.49 -18.93 -20.87
CA LEU A 351 -22.20 -17.70 -21.24
C LEU A 351 -23.26 -17.30 -20.19
N THR A 352 -23.82 -18.30 -19.49
CA THR A 352 -24.83 -18.10 -18.44
C THR A 352 -24.28 -17.27 -17.28
N GLU A 353 -23.01 -17.41 -16.92
CA GLU A 353 -22.35 -16.60 -15.87
C GLU A 353 -22.38 -15.09 -16.19
N TYR A 354 -22.51 -14.75 -17.47
CA TYR A 354 -22.51 -13.38 -17.97
C TYR A 354 -23.89 -12.90 -18.42
N GLY A 355 -24.97 -13.63 -18.03
CA GLY A 355 -26.32 -13.29 -18.42
C GLY A 355 -26.59 -13.42 -19.92
N MET A 356 -25.73 -14.14 -20.65
CA MET A 356 -25.84 -14.35 -22.10
C MET A 356 -26.54 -15.66 -22.40
N SER A 357 -27.40 -15.65 -23.41
CA SER A 357 -28.00 -16.89 -23.93
C SER A 357 -27.02 -17.62 -24.85
N PRO A 358 -27.04 -18.96 -24.86
CA PRO A 358 -26.34 -19.74 -25.86
C PRO A 358 -26.71 -19.29 -27.29
N PHE A 359 -25.77 -19.38 -28.23
CA PHE A 359 -25.97 -18.98 -29.63
C PHE A 359 -25.57 -20.11 -30.60
N GLU A 360 -26.05 -20.07 -31.85
CA GLU A 360 -25.70 -21.01 -32.89
C GLU A 360 -24.46 -20.57 -33.66
N TYR A 361 -23.49 -21.46 -33.83
CA TYR A 361 -22.32 -21.26 -34.67
C TYR A 361 -21.96 -22.56 -35.42
N ASN A 362 -21.79 -22.50 -36.75
CA ASN A 362 -21.46 -23.62 -37.61
C ASN A 362 -22.38 -24.85 -37.41
N GLY A 363 -23.67 -24.63 -37.10
CA GLY A 363 -24.66 -25.69 -36.90
C GLY A 363 -24.61 -26.37 -35.53
N GLY A 364 -23.83 -25.81 -34.59
CA GLY A 364 -23.74 -26.26 -33.20
C GLY A 364 -24.14 -25.15 -32.22
N LYS A 365 -24.71 -25.56 -31.08
CA LYS A 365 -25.05 -24.68 -29.97
C LYS A 365 -23.79 -24.37 -29.14
N VAL A 366 -23.45 -23.10 -28.97
CA VAL A 366 -22.34 -22.64 -28.14
C VAL A 366 -22.88 -22.19 -26.79
N GLU A 367 -22.52 -22.87 -25.72
CA GLU A 367 -22.86 -22.58 -24.33
C GLU A 367 -21.65 -22.08 -23.53
N VAL A 368 -20.45 -22.44 -23.98
CA VAL A 368 -19.16 -22.09 -23.41
C VAL A 368 -18.32 -21.43 -24.48
N SER A 369 -17.68 -20.30 -24.16
CA SER A 369 -16.84 -19.58 -25.13
C SER A 369 -15.74 -18.79 -24.42
N ASP A 370 -14.71 -18.43 -25.22
CA ASP A 370 -13.73 -17.46 -24.77
C ASP A 370 -14.35 -16.05 -24.86
N LEU A 371 -14.02 -15.21 -23.91
CA LEU A 371 -14.52 -13.83 -23.87
C LEU A 371 -13.51 -12.85 -23.28
N ILE A 372 -13.73 -11.58 -23.56
CA ILE A 372 -13.06 -10.46 -22.88
C ILE A 372 -14.10 -9.78 -22.02
N ARG A 373 -13.82 -9.66 -20.74
CA ARG A 373 -14.66 -8.94 -19.79
C ARG A 373 -13.95 -7.71 -19.23
N LYS A 374 -14.74 -6.79 -18.77
CA LYS A 374 -14.34 -5.61 -18.04
C LYS A 374 -15.08 -5.58 -16.70
N LYS A 375 -14.34 -5.45 -15.57
CA LYS A 375 -14.93 -5.16 -14.27
C LYS A 375 -14.56 -3.73 -13.89
N ALA A 376 -15.58 -2.93 -13.57
CA ALA A 376 -15.43 -1.50 -13.40
C ALA A 376 -15.96 -1.04 -12.05
N MET A 377 -15.40 0.08 -11.59
CA MET A 377 -15.80 0.76 -10.38
C MET A 377 -15.91 2.26 -10.64
N ASP A 378 -16.95 2.87 -10.09
CA ASP A 378 -17.15 4.32 -10.05
C ASP A 378 -17.52 4.71 -8.62
N ASN A 379 -16.63 5.42 -7.91
CA ASN A 379 -16.83 5.73 -6.51
C ASN A 379 -16.48 7.16 -6.15
N TRP A 380 -16.97 7.59 -4.99
CA TRP A 380 -16.51 8.79 -4.32
C TRP A 380 -16.42 8.59 -2.81
N PHE A 381 -15.49 9.30 -2.19
CA PHE A 381 -15.30 9.36 -0.75
C PHE A 381 -15.12 10.81 -0.34
N GLY A 382 -15.93 11.29 0.61
CA GLY A 382 -15.86 12.68 1.03
C GLY A 382 -16.28 12.88 2.47
N GLY A 383 -15.84 13.99 3.05
CA GLY A 383 -16.13 14.26 4.43
C GLY A 383 -15.39 15.45 5.01
N GLY A 384 -15.39 15.49 6.34
CA GLY A 384 -14.70 16.51 7.09
C GLY A 384 -14.07 15.99 8.37
N ILE A 385 -12.93 16.55 8.71
CA ILE A 385 -12.23 16.34 9.97
C ILE A 385 -12.12 17.65 10.72
N PHE A 386 -12.12 17.61 12.04
CA PHE A 386 -11.88 18.79 12.86
C PHE A 386 -11.08 18.45 14.11
N SER A 387 -10.33 19.41 14.64
CA SER A 387 -9.76 19.32 15.97
C SER A 387 -9.63 20.71 16.61
N VAL A 388 -9.97 20.79 17.89
CA VAL A 388 -9.69 21.92 18.75
C VAL A 388 -8.61 21.49 19.74
N SER A 389 -7.50 22.18 19.75
CA SER A 389 -6.37 21.88 20.63
C SER A 389 -6.15 23.00 21.63
N TYR A 390 -5.88 22.58 22.88
CA TYR A 390 -5.49 23.48 23.98
C TYR A 390 -4.10 23.12 24.47
N LYS A 391 -3.22 24.12 24.57
CA LYS A 391 -1.85 23.95 25.03
C LYS A 391 -1.57 24.94 26.16
N ALA A 392 -1.30 24.38 27.35
CA ALA A 392 -0.79 25.12 28.52
C ALA A 392 0.54 24.50 28.96
N ASP A 393 1.19 25.09 30.00
CA ASP A 393 2.51 24.64 30.45
C ASP A 393 2.60 23.13 30.70
N ARG A 394 1.58 22.55 31.35
CA ARG A 394 1.56 21.13 31.74
C ARG A 394 0.51 20.30 31.03
N LEU A 395 -0.42 20.92 30.27
CA LEU A 395 -1.55 20.24 29.64
C LEU A 395 -1.58 20.51 28.14
N HIS A 396 -1.53 19.44 27.36
CA HIS A 396 -1.88 19.46 25.96
C HIS A 396 -3.12 18.58 25.75
N ALA A 397 -4.24 19.16 25.37
CA ALA A 397 -5.48 18.44 25.14
C ALA A 397 -6.01 18.75 23.73
N SER A 398 -6.65 17.78 23.10
CA SER A 398 -7.31 17.93 21.81
C SER A 398 -8.63 17.19 21.81
N LEU A 399 -9.69 17.88 21.41
CA LEU A 399 -10.98 17.30 21.07
C LEU A 399 -11.15 17.39 19.56
N GLY A 400 -11.48 16.27 18.92
CA GLY A 400 -11.66 16.27 17.47
C GLY A 400 -12.50 15.10 17.01
N GLY A 401 -12.67 14.99 15.70
CA GLY A 401 -13.44 13.93 15.10
C GLY A 401 -13.48 14.04 13.58
N ALA A 402 -14.17 13.09 12.96
CA ALA A 402 -14.40 13.02 11.53
C ALA A 402 -15.80 12.54 11.22
N LEU A 403 -16.34 12.97 10.09
CA LEU A 403 -17.55 12.44 9.47
C LEU A 403 -17.25 12.23 7.99
N ASN A 404 -17.35 10.98 7.53
CA ASN A 404 -17.03 10.57 6.18
C ASN A 404 -18.17 9.75 5.58
N ARG A 405 -18.33 9.87 4.26
CA ARG A 405 -19.22 9.03 3.48
C ARG A 405 -18.53 8.53 2.23
N TYR A 406 -18.71 7.27 1.95
CA TYR A 406 -18.35 6.59 0.72
C TYR A 406 -19.60 6.13 -0.02
N ASP A 407 -19.53 6.14 -1.36
CA ASP A 407 -20.56 5.57 -2.23
C ASP A 407 -19.87 5.08 -3.51
N GLY A 408 -20.07 3.82 -3.86
CA GLY A 408 -19.37 3.18 -4.96
C GLY A 408 -20.21 2.14 -5.69
N ASP A 409 -20.24 2.24 -7.02
CA ASP A 409 -20.81 1.26 -7.93
C ASP A 409 -19.74 0.31 -8.43
N HIS A 410 -20.04 -1.01 -8.38
CA HIS A 410 -19.24 -2.08 -8.97
C HIS A 410 -20.07 -2.78 -10.04
N PHE A 411 -19.53 -2.91 -11.25
CA PHE A 411 -20.26 -3.52 -12.35
C PHE A 411 -19.32 -4.19 -13.37
N GLY A 412 -19.85 -5.16 -14.11
CA GLY A 412 -19.11 -5.91 -15.12
C GLY A 412 -19.78 -5.91 -16.48
N LYS A 413 -18.97 -5.85 -17.53
CA LYS A 413 -19.41 -5.87 -18.94
C LYS A 413 -18.63 -6.89 -19.74
N VAL A 414 -19.28 -7.52 -20.70
CA VAL A 414 -18.63 -8.35 -21.71
C VAL A 414 -18.32 -7.48 -22.90
N LEU A 415 -17.05 -7.48 -23.32
CA LEU A 415 -16.57 -6.64 -24.43
C LEU A 415 -16.48 -7.41 -25.76
N TRP A 416 -16.22 -8.72 -25.67
CA TRP A 416 -16.06 -9.59 -26.81
C TRP A 416 -16.35 -11.05 -26.42
N VAL A 417 -16.89 -11.81 -27.36
CA VAL A 417 -17.11 -13.26 -27.24
C VAL A 417 -16.69 -13.91 -28.55
N LYS A 418 -15.90 -14.97 -28.48
CA LYS A 418 -15.43 -15.72 -29.64
C LYS A 418 -16.59 -16.33 -30.41
N ASN A 419 -16.56 -16.17 -31.73
CA ASN A 419 -17.57 -16.69 -32.66
C ASN A 419 -19.00 -16.15 -32.47
N TYR A 420 -19.20 -15.15 -31.63
CA TYR A 420 -20.51 -14.54 -31.41
C TYR A 420 -20.96 -13.78 -32.67
N ILE A 421 -22.15 -14.10 -33.14
CA ILE A 421 -22.77 -13.44 -34.31
C ILE A 421 -23.85 -12.48 -33.80
N GLY A 422 -23.57 -11.20 -33.83
CA GLY A 422 -24.45 -10.13 -33.33
C GLY A 422 -23.69 -9.02 -32.67
N GLU A 423 -24.40 -7.98 -32.23
CA GLU A 423 -23.84 -6.89 -31.45
C GLU A 423 -24.05 -7.16 -29.95
N LEU A 424 -23.00 -7.05 -29.16
CA LEU A 424 -23.10 -7.05 -27.71
C LEU A 424 -23.75 -5.74 -27.26
N ASN A 425 -24.71 -5.84 -26.33
CA ASN A 425 -25.32 -4.65 -25.75
C ASN A 425 -24.30 -3.93 -24.84
N PRO A 426 -23.81 -2.72 -25.18
CA PRO A 426 -22.81 -2.01 -24.40
C PRO A 426 -23.34 -1.55 -23.03
N ASP A 427 -24.68 -1.50 -22.86
CA ASP A 427 -25.33 -1.10 -21.61
C ASP A 427 -25.68 -2.29 -20.71
N HIS A 428 -25.40 -3.52 -21.16
CA HIS A 428 -25.63 -4.71 -20.36
C HIS A 428 -24.52 -4.90 -19.32
N ASP A 429 -24.90 -4.77 -18.04
CA ASP A 429 -24.05 -5.15 -16.93
C ASP A 429 -24.43 -6.59 -16.49
N TYR A 430 -23.49 -7.54 -16.58
CA TYR A 430 -23.76 -8.92 -16.17
C TYR A 430 -23.81 -9.06 -14.63
N TYR A 431 -23.20 -8.13 -13.90
CA TYR A 431 -23.43 -7.88 -12.50
C TYR A 431 -23.38 -6.38 -12.20
N ARG A 432 -24.10 -5.94 -11.19
CA ARG A 432 -24.01 -4.59 -10.61
C ARG A 432 -24.41 -4.63 -9.15
N ASN A 433 -23.60 -3.96 -8.33
CA ASN A 433 -23.96 -3.67 -6.95
C ASN A 433 -23.44 -2.28 -6.57
N ASN A 434 -24.02 -1.75 -5.50
CA ASN A 434 -23.62 -0.48 -4.90
C ASN A 434 -23.25 -0.72 -3.45
N ALA A 435 -22.22 -0.04 -2.99
CA ALA A 435 -21.81 0.00 -1.60
C ALA A 435 -21.85 1.43 -1.06
N THR A 436 -22.38 1.59 0.15
CA THR A 436 -22.36 2.86 0.88
C THR A 436 -21.79 2.64 2.27
N LYS A 437 -20.91 3.54 2.72
CA LYS A 437 -20.33 3.50 4.06
C LYS A 437 -20.37 4.89 4.69
N ASN A 438 -21.00 5.00 5.85
CA ASN A 438 -20.95 6.20 6.68
C ASN A 438 -20.06 5.90 7.88
N ASP A 439 -19.08 6.75 8.15
CA ASP A 439 -18.08 6.57 9.21
C ASP A 439 -17.94 7.86 10.00
N GLY A 440 -18.32 7.82 11.26
CA GLY A 440 -18.23 8.94 12.17
C GLY A 440 -17.40 8.59 13.41
N ASN A 441 -16.52 9.50 13.83
CA ASN A 441 -15.80 9.34 15.08
C ASN A 441 -15.63 10.65 15.82
N ILE A 442 -15.48 10.54 17.14
CA ILE A 442 -15.09 11.62 18.03
C ILE A 442 -14.02 11.11 18.98
N TYR A 443 -13.03 11.94 19.28
CA TYR A 443 -11.97 11.60 20.22
C TYR A 443 -11.61 12.75 21.17
N LEU A 444 -11.16 12.37 22.35
CA LEU A 444 -10.52 13.25 23.33
C LEU A 444 -9.14 12.72 23.64
N LYS A 445 -8.11 13.51 23.37
CA LYS A 445 -6.70 13.19 23.65
C LYS A 445 -6.11 14.22 24.63
N ALA A 446 -5.36 13.75 25.62
CA ALA A 446 -4.70 14.61 26.60
C ALA A 446 -3.33 14.07 26.98
N ASN A 447 -2.36 14.96 27.09
CA ASN A 447 -1.07 14.76 27.72
C ASN A 447 -0.96 15.72 28.90
N TYR A 448 -0.69 15.19 30.08
CA TYR A 448 -0.51 15.98 31.30
C TYR A 448 0.83 15.70 31.95
N GLU A 449 1.65 16.71 32.13
CA GLU A 449 2.92 16.59 32.84
C GLU A 449 2.66 16.53 34.36
N LEU A 450 2.80 15.32 34.93
CA LEU A 450 2.58 15.04 36.35
C LEU A 450 3.68 15.70 37.22
N VAL A 451 4.91 15.46 36.83
CA VAL A 451 6.11 16.09 37.38
C VAL A 451 7.08 16.34 36.22
N SER A 452 8.11 17.15 36.43
CA SER A 452 9.06 17.49 35.38
C SER A 452 9.58 16.24 34.64
N GLY A 453 9.31 16.18 33.35
CA GLY A 453 9.70 15.10 32.45
C GLY A 453 8.80 13.86 32.47
N LEU A 454 7.88 13.70 33.42
CA LEU A 454 6.94 12.57 33.47
C LEU A 454 5.54 13.02 33.03
N SER A 455 5.07 12.49 31.91
CA SER A 455 3.76 12.81 31.32
C SER A 455 2.84 11.61 31.33
N ALA A 456 1.57 11.81 31.73
CA ALA A 456 0.48 10.86 31.53
C ALA A 456 -0.26 11.16 30.24
N TYR A 457 -0.61 10.13 29.50
CA TYR A 457 -1.34 10.18 28.26
C TYR A 457 -2.67 9.47 28.38
N LEU A 458 -3.72 10.08 27.87
CA LEU A 458 -5.05 9.51 27.72
C LEU A 458 -5.58 9.84 26.32
N ASP A 459 -6.19 8.86 25.66
CA ASP A 459 -6.80 9.01 24.33
C ASP A 459 -8.04 8.11 24.29
N LEU A 460 -9.20 8.73 24.15
CA LEU A 460 -10.50 8.06 24.13
C LEU A 460 -11.16 8.36 22.79
N GLN A 461 -11.56 7.32 22.05
CA GLN A 461 -12.27 7.44 20.80
C GLN A 461 -13.56 6.61 20.82
N TYR A 462 -14.62 7.19 20.33
CA TYR A 462 -15.82 6.49 19.92
C TYR A 462 -15.97 6.61 18.41
N ARG A 463 -16.31 5.49 17.74
CA ARG A 463 -16.51 5.40 16.30
C ARG A 463 -17.77 4.60 16.00
N HIS A 464 -18.61 5.14 15.10
CA HIS A 464 -19.80 4.50 14.56
C HIS A 464 -19.68 4.35 13.05
N ILE A 465 -20.01 3.16 12.53
CA ILE A 465 -19.96 2.85 11.10
C ILE A 465 -21.27 2.18 10.73
N ASN A 466 -21.89 2.65 9.63
CA ASN A 466 -22.93 1.91 8.93
C ASN A 466 -22.41 1.56 7.54
N TYR A 467 -22.43 0.27 7.19
CA TYR A 467 -21.93 -0.25 5.92
C TYR A 467 -22.97 -1.12 5.23
N LYS A 468 -23.29 -0.78 3.98
CA LYS A 468 -24.30 -1.47 3.16
C LYS A 468 -23.72 -1.85 1.81
N ILE A 469 -24.03 -3.08 1.34
CA ILE A 469 -23.74 -3.54 0.00
C ILE A 469 -24.99 -4.20 -0.55
N ASN A 470 -25.50 -3.71 -1.70
CA ASN A 470 -26.71 -4.23 -2.31
C ASN A 470 -26.52 -4.47 -3.81
N GLY A 471 -27.08 -5.59 -4.31
CA GLY A 471 -27.08 -5.93 -5.73
C GLY A 471 -26.51 -7.29 -6.05
N LEU A 472 -26.02 -7.48 -7.27
CA LEU A 472 -25.43 -8.73 -7.74
C LEU A 472 -23.90 -8.64 -7.71
N ASN A 473 -23.24 -9.69 -7.23
CA ASN A 473 -21.78 -9.83 -7.25
C ASN A 473 -21.32 -10.67 -8.44
N ASP A 474 -20.05 -10.52 -8.84
CA ASP A 474 -19.42 -11.29 -9.89
C ASP A 474 -19.05 -12.72 -9.44
N LYS A 475 -20.00 -13.43 -8.93
CA LYS A 475 -19.89 -14.87 -8.59
C LYS A 475 -21.17 -15.59 -8.94
N TYR A 476 -21.05 -16.61 -9.80
CA TYR A 476 -22.18 -17.44 -10.15
C TYR A 476 -22.22 -18.67 -9.25
N ASN A 477 -23.31 -18.83 -8.50
CA ASN A 477 -23.51 -19.98 -7.63
C ASN A 477 -24.23 -21.10 -8.39
N TRP A 478 -23.46 -22.09 -8.85
CA TRP A 478 -23.97 -23.28 -9.56
C TRP A 478 -24.66 -24.28 -8.66
N THR A 479 -24.34 -24.30 -7.36
CA THR A 479 -24.83 -25.26 -6.37
C THR A 479 -26.07 -24.77 -5.61
N ALA A 480 -26.49 -23.53 -5.83
CA ALA A 480 -27.71 -23.00 -5.23
C ALA A 480 -28.94 -23.76 -5.73
N ALA A 481 -29.99 -23.84 -4.92
CA ALA A 481 -31.29 -24.43 -5.31
C ALA A 481 -31.85 -23.80 -6.60
N THR A 482 -31.55 -22.53 -6.85
CA THR A 482 -31.74 -21.84 -8.12
C THR A 482 -30.40 -21.22 -8.50
N PRO A 483 -29.66 -21.81 -9.46
CA PRO A 483 -28.38 -21.26 -9.87
C PRO A 483 -28.49 -19.82 -10.37
N GLY A 484 -27.53 -18.96 -10.02
CA GLY A 484 -27.54 -17.54 -10.39
C GLY A 484 -26.40 -16.78 -9.78
N MET A 485 -26.31 -15.50 -10.12
CA MET A 485 -25.32 -14.58 -9.55
C MET A 485 -25.54 -14.43 -8.04
N GLN A 486 -24.46 -14.37 -7.27
CA GLN A 486 -24.50 -14.11 -5.83
C GLN A 486 -25.22 -12.78 -5.57
N LYS A 487 -26.26 -12.83 -4.76
CA LYS A 487 -26.97 -11.62 -4.31
C LYS A 487 -26.33 -11.11 -3.03
N LEU A 488 -25.93 -9.83 -3.04
CA LEU A 488 -25.46 -9.10 -1.86
C LEU A 488 -26.63 -8.36 -1.24
N ASP A 489 -26.77 -8.47 0.09
CA ASP A 489 -27.74 -7.77 0.91
C ASP A 489 -27.13 -7.60 2.31
N ILE A 490 -26.10 -6.77 2.38
CA ILE A 490 -25.31 -6.51 3.59
C ILE A 490 -25.75 -5.18 4.16
N ASP A 491 -26.08 -5.16 5.45
CA ASP A 491 -26.43 -3.94 6.23
C ASP A 491 -25.90 -4.14 7.65
N GLU A 492 -24.70 -3.58 7.91
CA GLU A 492 -23.95 -3.76 9.14
C GLU A 492 -23.72 -2.45 9.85
N ASP A 493 -23.92 -2.46 11.17
CA ASP A 493 -23.61 -1.38 12.08
C ASP A 493 -22.52 -1.78 13.06
N PHE A 494 -21.52 -0.92 13.24
CA PHE A 494 -20.44 -1.14 14.19
C PHE A 494 -20.30 0.06 15.12
N ASP A 495 -20.22 -0.24 16.42
CA ASP A 495 -19.96 0.74 17.49
C ASP A 495 -18.69 0.36 18.23
N PHE A 496 -17.65 1.19 18.13
CA PHE A 496 -16.35 0.93 18.69
C PHE A 496 -15.96 1.97 19.74
N PHE A 497 -15.47 1.49 20.87
CA PHE A 497 -14.82 2.32 21.87
C PHE A 497 -13.35 1.92 22.00
N ASN A 498 -12.43 2.85 21.71
CA ASN A 498 -11.00 2.64 21.60
C ASN A 498 -10.23 3.48 22.64
N PRO A 499 -10.18 3.07 23.92
CA PRO A 499 -9.42 3.74 24.94
C PRO A 499 -7.93 3.42 24.82
N LYS A 500 -7.06 4.43 25.07
CA LYS A 500 -5.62 4.29 25.13
C LYS A 500 -5.09 5.09 26.30
N ALA A 501 -4.11 4.55 27.00
CA ALA A 501 -3.46 5.22 28.12
C ALA A 501 -1.98 4.87 28.18
N GLY A 502 -1.17 5.75 28.77
CA GLY A 502 0.24 5.46 28.94
C GLY A 502 0.97 6.53 29.72
N LEU A 503 2.24 6.25 29.95
CA LEU A 503 3.19 7.14 30.61
C LEU A 503 4.40 7.34 29.71
N SER A 504 4.91 8.55 29.63
CA SER A 504 6.20 8.87 29.00
C SER A 504 7.05 9.64 29.96
N TRP A 505 8.26 9.14 30.21
CA TRP A 505 9.19 9.74 31.15
C TRP A 505 10.49 10.15 30.44
N GLN A 506 10.68 11.45 30.26
CA GLN A 506 11.96 12.03 29.86
C GLN A 506 12.83 12.14 31.10
N ILE A 507 13.65 11.13 31.37
CA ILE A 507 14.46 10.98 32.59
C ILE A 507 15.48 12.14 32.67
N ASP A 508 16.13 12.40 31.53
CA ASP A 508 17.01 13.53 31.31
C ASP A 508 17.00 13.94 29.82
N ARG A 509 17.93 14.78 29.37
CA ARG A 509 17.97 15.27 27.98
C ARG A 509 18.16 14.15 26.93
N ASN A 510 18.74 13.02 27.34
CA ASN A 510 19.18 11.93 26.47
C ASN A 510 18.31 10.66 26.61
N HIS A 511 17.68 10.45 27.76
CA HIS A 511 17.02 9.19 28.12
C HIS A 511 15.51 9.36 28.22
N ARG A 512 14.77 8.55 27.48
CA ARG A 512 13.31 8.49 27.55
C ARG A 512 12.84 7.04 27.74
N LEU A 513 11.89 6.83 28.64
CA LEU A 513 11.16 5.58 28.86
C LEU A 513 9.67 5.84 28.63
N TYR A 514 8.96 4.89 28.02
CA TYR A 514 7.51 4.97 27.92
C TYR A 514 6.86 3.60 28.01
N GLY A 515 5.60 3.57 28.43
CA GLY A 515 4.76 2.39 28.38
C GLY A 515 3.32 2.77 28.09
N SER A 516 2.62 1.95 27.31
CA SER A 516 1.24 2.21 26.93
C SER A 516 0.42 0.92 26.83
N PHE A 517 -0.88 1.12 26.97
CA PHE A 517 -1.93 0.16 26.69
C PHE A 517 -2.96 0.81 25.78
N SER A 518 -3.37 0.07 24.74
CA SER A 518 -4.34 0.55 23.75
C SER A 518 -5.33 -0.54 23.40
N VAL A 519 -6.59 -0.14 23.21
CA VAL A 519 -7.64 -0.97 22.59
C VAL A 519 -7.96 -0.40 21.22
N ALA A 520 -8.06 -1.25 20.22
CA ALA A 520 -8.48 -0.87 18.89
C ALA A 520 -9.45 -1.92 18.32
N HIS A 521 -10.39 -1.46 17.49
CA HIS A 521 -11.33 -2.31 16.76
C HIS A 521 -11.26 -2.00 15.27
N LYS A 522 -11.57 -3.01 14.45
CA LYS A 522 -11.61 -2.88 13.00
C LYS A 522 -12.76 -3.71 12.43
N GLU A 523 -13.57 -3.09 11.60
CA GLU A 523 -14.62 -3.74 10.84
C GLU A 523 -14.03 -4.58 9.69
N PRO A 524 -14.77 -5.61 9.19
CA PRO A 524 -14.38 -6.38 8.01
C PRO A 524 -14.31 -5.49 6.75
N THR A 525 -13.48 -5.91 5.80
CA THR A 525 -13.41 -5.29 4.46
C THR A 525 -14.52 -5.83 3.56
N ARG A 526 -14.75 -5.17 2.40
CA ARG A 526 -15.67 -5.68 1.38
C ARG A 526 -15.39 -7.14 1.02
N ASN A 527 -14.13 -7.48 0.78
CA ASN A 527 -13.73 -8.81 0.33
C ASN A 527 -14.07 -9.91 1.35
N ASN A 528 -14.11 -9.58 2.64
CA ASN A 528 -14.52 -10.53 3.67
C ASN A 528 -16.00 -10.92 3.54
N TYR A 529 -16.85 -10.09 2.91
CA TYR A 529 -18.25 -10.39 2.61
C TYR A 529 -18.46 -11.00 1.23
N THR A 530 -17.61 -10.69 0.25
CA THR A 530 -17.85 -11.01 -1.17
C THR A 530 -17.04 -12.18 -1.69
N ASP A 531 -15.86 -12.50 -1.09
CA ASP A 531 -14.91 -13.47 -1.67
C ASP A 531 -15.13 -14.92 -1.21
N GLY A 532 -15.98 -15.18 -0.21
CA GLY A 532 -16.34 -16.50 0.26
C GLY A 532 -17.81 -16.82 0.06
N TYR A 533 -18.14 -18.12 0.03
CA TYR A 533 -19.51 -18.60 0.26
C TYR A 533 -19.70 -18.75 1.77
N PHE A 534 -19.74 -17.62 2.48
CA PHE A 534 -19.87 -17.64 3.93
C PHE A 534 -21.31 -17.93 4.34
N THR A 535 -21.48 -18.90 5.19
CA THR A 535 -22.74 -19.15 5.91
C THR A 535 -22.90 -18.19 7.08
N GLU A 536 -21.80 -17.57 7.54
CA GLU A 536 -21.75 -16.60 8.63
C GLU A 536 -21.03 -15.32 8.16
N HIS A 537 -21.53 -14.16 8.57
CA HIS A 537 -20.85 -12.89 8.31
C HIS A 537 -19.52 -12.81 9.06
N PRO A 538 -18.50 -12.18 8.48
CA PRO A 538 -17.23 -11.96 9.14
C PRO A 538 -17.40 -11.05 10.36
N LYS A 539 -16.64 -11.30 11.43
CA LYS A 539 -16.68 -10.53 12.67
C LYS A 539 -15.67 -9.40 12.64
N ALA A 540 -16.01 -8.31 13.35
CA ALA A 540 -15.06 -7.24 13.62
C ALA A 540 -13.91 -7.72 14.51
N GLU A 541 -12.69 -7.27 14.21
CA GLU A 541 -11.48 -7.57 14.96
C GLU A 541 -11.35 -6.67 16.18
N ARG A 542 -10.76 -7.19 17.26
CA ARG A 542 -10.37 -6.41 18.43
C ARG A 542 -8.92 -6.69 18.81
N LEU A 543 -8.19 -5.63 19.10
CA LEU A 543 -6.78 -5.64 19.49
C LEU A 543 -6.62 -5.04 20.89
N PHE A 544 -5.83 -5.73 21.73
CA PHE A 544 -5.23 -5.19 22.93
C PHE A 544 -3.72 -5.07 22.70
N ASP A 545 -3.20 -3.85 22.70
CA ASP A 545 -1.80 -3.56 22.39
C ASP A 545 -1.07 -3.00 23.63
N TYR A 546 -0.01 -3.70 24.04
CA TYR A 546 0.85 -3.35 25.16
C TYR A 546 2.23 -3.02 24.65
N GLU A 547 2.72 -1.82 24.95
CA GLU A 547 4.05 -1.40 24.53
C GLU A 547 4.91 -0.91 25.69
N LEU A 548 6.21 -1.19 25.61
CA LEU A 548 7.23 -0.67 26.50
C LEU A 548 8.46 -0.29 25.68
N GLY A 549 8.84 0.98 25.72
CA GLY A 549 9.94 1.48 24.91
C GLY A 549 10.93 2.33 25.69
N TYR A 550 12.19 2.19 25.33
CA TYR A 550 13.30 3.00 25.82
C TYR A 550 14.05 3.61 24.64
N THR A 551 14.41 4.89 24.73
CA THR A 551 15.24 5.56 23.75
C THR A 551 16.35 6.36 24.42
N PHE A 552 17.52 6.31 23.80
CA PHE A 552 18.69 7.13 24.12
C PHE A 552 19.08 7.95 22.88
N ALA A 553 19.34 9.24 23.05
CA ALA A 553 19.82 10.08 21.95
C ALA A 553 20.77 11.17 22.47
N ASN A 554 21.92 11.32 21.83
CA ASN A 554 22.83 12.44 22.00
C ASN A 554 23.27 12.99 20.64
N SER A 555 24.33 13.80 20.57
CA SER A 555 24.75 14.45 19.32
C SER A 555 25.26 13.50 18.22
N TRP A 556 25.74 12.30 18.56
CA TRP A 556 26.38 11.38 17.61
C TRP A 556 25.77 9.96 17.62
N LEU A 557 25.02 9.59 18.68
CA LEU A 557 24.42 8.27 18.85
C LEU A 557 22.94 8.41 19.21
N HIS A 558 22.09 7.67 18.51
CA HIS A 558 20.76 7.33 19.00
C HIS A 558 20.60 5.81 19.10
N ALA A 559 19.90 5.33 20.09
CA ALA A 559 19.60 3.92 20.28
C ALA A 559 18.21 3.77 20.90
N GLY A 560 17.54 2.68 20.61
CA GLY A 560 16.21 2.42 21.14
C GLY A 560 15.89 0.93 21.16
N ALA A 561 15.01 0.58 22.10
CA ALA A 561 14.40 -0.74 22.20
C ALA A 561 12.91 -0.54 22.44
N ASN A 562 12.07 -1.28 21.73
CA ASN A 562 10.63 -1.30 21.94
C ASN A 562 10.16 -2.75 22.01
N PHE A 563 9.53 -3.12 23.12
CA PHE A 563 8.82 -4.38 23.29
C PHE A 563 7.34 -4.14 23.00
N TYR A 564 6.69 -5.05 22.28
CA TYR A 564 5.26 -5.04 22.04
C TYR A 564 4.64 -6.42 22.26
N TYR A 565 3.39 -6.42 22.73
CA TYR A 565 2.52 -7.58 22.80
C TYR A 565 1.12 -7.17 22.32
N MET A 566 0.70 -7.69 21.18
CA MET A 566 -0.55 -7.42 20.51
C MET A 566 -1.43 -8.65 20.58
N ASP A 567 -2.45 -8.64 21.44
CA ASP A 567 -3.42 -9.73 21.63
C ASP A 567 -4.68 -9.44 20.82
N TYR A 568 -5.05 -10.35 19.93
CA TYR A 568 -6.18 -10.20 19.02
C TYR A 568 -7.31 -11.16 19.37
N LYS A 569 -8.54 -10.66 19.24
CA LYS A 569 -9.77 -11.46 19.26
C LYS A 569 -10.47 -11.31 17.91
N ASP A 570 -10.96 -12.44 17.39
CA ASP A 570 -11.61 -12.54 16.09
C ASP A 570 -10.78 -11.92 14.93
N GLN A 571 -9.45 -12.06 14.97
CA GLN A 571 -8.58 -11.52 13.94
C GLN A 571 -8.89 -12.14 12.58
N LEU A 572 -9.03 -11.31 11.54
CA LEU A 572 -9.08 -11.75 10.14
C LEU A 572 -7.65 -12.02 9.66
N VAL A 573 -7.18 -13.25 9.81
CA VAL A 573 -5.85 -13.66 9.34
C VAL A 573 -5.89 -14.03 7.86
N LEU A 574 -4.81 -13.73 7.15
CA LEU A 574 -4.67 -14.12 5.74
C LEU A 574 -4.68 -15.65 5.63
N THR A 575 -5.53 -16.19 4.75
CA THR A 575 -5.60 -17.65 4.51
C THR A 575 -4.38 -18.17 3.76
N GLY A 576 -3.73 -17.31 3.01
CA GLY A 576 -2.68 -17.63 2.05
C GLY A 576 -3.17 -17.56 0.62
N GLU A 577 -4.47 -17.67 0.39
CA GLU A 577 -5.11 -17.63 -0.91
C GLU A 577 -5.29 -16.21 -1.43
N LEU A 578 -5.40 -16.08 -2.75
CA LEU A 578 -5.77 -14.85 -3.43
C LEU A 578 -7.16 -14.99 -4.06
N ASN A 579 -7.89 -13.87 -4.12
CA ASN A 579 -9.11 -13.81 -4.91
C ASN A 579 -8.79 -13.66 -6.41
N GLU A 580 -9.81 -13.58 -7.26
CA GLU A 580 -9.65 -13.47 -8.73
C GLU A 580 -8.86 -12.26 -9.21
N ILE A 581 -8.66 -11.25 -8.38
CA ILE A 581 -7.93 -10.01 -8.69
C ILE A 581 -6.60 -9.89 -7.92
N GLY A 582 -6.10 -10.99 -7.37
CA GLY A 582 -4.83 -11.03 -6.66
C GLY A 582 -4.83 -10.40 -5.26
N GLU A 583 -5.99 -10.11 -4.68
CA GLU A 583 -6.08 -9.63 -3.30
C GLU A 583 -6.11 -10.81 -2.32
N ALA A 584 -5.41 -10.64 -1.20
CA ALA A 584 -5.29 -11.68 -0.18
C ALA A 584 -6.61 -11.94 0.55
N MET A 585 -7.05 -13.19 0.57
CA MET A 585 -8.23 -13.62 1.31
C MET A 585 -7.94 -13.74 2.80
N ALA A 586 -8.94 -13.50 3.65
CA ALA A 586 -8.81 -13.58 5.10
C ALA A 586 -10.04 -14.22 5.74
N SER A 587 -9.81 -14.91 6.87
CA SER A 587 -10.87 -15.51 7.70
C SER A 587 -10.63 -15.22 9.18
N ASN A 588 -11.73 -15.15 9.96
CA ASN A 588 -11.63 -14.93 11.40
C ASN A 588 -11.01 -16.14 12.12
N VAL A 589 -10.07 -15.84 13.03
CA VAL A 589 -9.60 -16.80 14.04
C VAL A 589 -9.94 -16.26 15.42
N PRO A 590 -10.38 -17.12 16.38
CA PRO A 590 -10.85 -16.64 17.68
C PRO A 590 -9.78 -15.88 18.47
N ASP A 591 -8.58 -16.44 18.51
CA ASP A 591 -7.46 -15.94 19.31
C ASP A 591 -6.15 -16.01 18.55
N SER A 592 -5.41 -14.91 18.55
CA SER A 592 -4.08 -14.83 17.98
C SER A 592 -3.26 -13.75 18.68
N TYR A 593 -1.93 -13.80 18.56
CA TYR A 593 -1.07 -12.75 19.11
C TYR A 593 0.15 -12.49 18.23
N ARG A 594 0.67 -11.26 18.35
CA ARG A 594 1.96 -10.83 17.82
C ARG A 594 2.78 -10.24 18.97
N THR A 595 4.01 -10.69 19.15
CA THR A 595 4.90 -10.15 20.16
C THR A 595 6.31 -10.04 19.62
N GLY A 596 7.05 -9.03 20.06
CA GLY A 596 8.42 -8.88 19.63
C GLY A 596 9.17 -7.75 20.30
N ILE A 597 10.45 -7.68 19.94
CA ILE A 597 11.37 -6.62 20.34
C ILE A 597 11.93 -5.98 19.08
N GLU A 598 11.79 -4.66 18.97
CA GLU A 598 12.38 -3.81 17.93
C GLU A 598 13.60 -3.09 18.54
N LEU A 599 14.78 -3.36 18.02
CA LEU A 599 16.04 -2.72 18.41
C LEU A 599 16.47 -1.75 17.32
N MET A 600 16.94 -0.58 17.69
CA MET A 600 17.38 0.47 16.78
C MET A 600 18.68 1.08 17.28
N ALA A 601 19.62 1.36 16.39
CA ALA A 601 20.79 2.19 16.68
C ALA A 601 21.19 2.99 15.44
N GLY A 602 21.72 4.19 15.67
CA GLY A 602 22.26 5.02 14.62
C GLY A 602 23.40 5.89 15.13
N ILE A 603 24.47 5.93 14.34
CA ILE A 603 25.68 6.69 14.60
C ILE A 603 25.87 7.70 13.48
N LYS A 604 26.14 8.94 13.84
CA LYS A 604 26.49 10.01 12.88
C LYS A 604 27.75 10.70 13.36
N LEU A 605 28.81 10.64 12.54
CA LEU A 605 30.12 11.21 12.84
C LEU A 605 30.39 12.47 12.02
N ASP A 606 31.16 13.41 12.58
CA ASP A 606 31.53 14.68 11.93
C ASP A 606 32.33 14.49 10.64
N CYS A 607 33.00 13.35 10.46
CA CYS A 607 33.68 12.99 9.21
C CYS A 607 32.73 12.67 8.04
N GLY A 608 31.42 12.72 8.25
CA GLY A 608 30.38 12.43 7.24
C GLY A 608 29.93 10.99 7.19
N LEU A 609 30.41 10.11 8.07
CA LEU A 609 29.98 8.73 8.18
C LEU A 609 28.67 8.64 8.99
N GLN A 610 27.69 7.91 8.48
CA GLN A 610 26.46 7.57 9.14
C GLN A 610 26.25 6.04 9.09
N TRP A 611 25.79 5.47 10.19
CA TRP A 611 25.39 4.07 10.26
C TRP A 611 24.06 3.96 11.01
N ASP A 612 23.06 3.39 10.37
CA ASP A 612 21.75 3.10 10.96
C ASP A 612 21.47 1.62 10.86
N ILE A 613 21.03 1.01 11.95
CA ILE A 613 20.68 -0.40 12.02
C ILE A 613 19.39 -0.55 12.84
N ASN A 614 18.52 -1.44 12.41
CA ASN A 614 17.43 -1.92 13.24
C ASN A 614 17.21 -3.41 13.05
N ALA A 615 16.77 -4.07 14.12
CA ALA A 615 16.46 -5.49 14.13
C ALA A 615 15.13 -5.71 14.84
N THR A 616 14.30 -6.59 14.31
CA THR A 616 13.06 -7.05 14.90
C THR A 616 13.14 -8.56 15.13
N LEU A 617 12.95 -8.98 16.39
CA LEU A 617 12.72 -10.37 16.73
C LEU A 617 11.26 -10.50 17.15
N SER A 618 10.50 -11.38 16.50
CA SER A 618 9.07 -11.50 16.75
C SER A 618 8.59 -12.95 16.80
N LYS A 619 7.44 -13.13 17.42
CA LYS A 619 6.71 -14.39 17.42
C LYS A 619 5.24 -14.08 17.21
N ASN A 620 4.69 -14.63 16.13
CA ASN A 620 3.32 -14.35 15.68
C ASN A 620 2.58 -15.68 15.56
N ARG A 621 1.46 -15.86 16.31
CA ARG A 621 0.78 -17.16 16.41
C ARG A 621 -0.74 -17.01 16.36
N VAL A 622 -1.38 -17.92 15.61
CA VAL A 622 -2.78 -18.27 15.79
C VAL A 622 -2.83 -19.35 16.86
N GLN A 623 -3.71 -19.20 17.86
CA GLN A 623 -3.89 -20.16 18.93
C GLN A 623 -4.95 -21.20 18.55
N ASN A 624 -4.65 -22.48 18.77
CA ASN A 624 -5.56 -23.60 18.49
C ASN A 624 -6.13 -23.56 17.05
N PHE A 625 -5.27 -23.31 16.07
CA PHE A 625 -5.70 -23.16 14.67
C PHE A 625 -6.40 -24.43 14.16
N THR A 626 -7.52 -24.22 13.54
CA THR A 626 -8.32 -25.27 12.86
C THR A 626 -8.44 -24.93 11.39
N GLU A 627 -8.01 -25.85 10.54
CA GLU A 627 -8.09 -25.74 9.09
C GLU A 627 -9.26 -26.55 8.57
N THR A 628 -9.99 -26.02 7.62
CA THR A 628 -11.06 -26.74 6.91
C THR A 628 -10.67 -26.86 5.45
N LEU A 629 -10.51 -28.08 4.97
CA LEU A 629 -10.21 -28.40 3.58
C LEU A 629 -11.46 -28.92 2.89
N PHE A 630 -11.59 -28.64 1.60
CA PHE A 630 -12.65 -29.12 0.74
C PHE A 630 -12.08 -30.07 -0.33
N GLU A 631 -12.89 -31.05 -0.77
CA GLU A 631 -12.48 -31.97 -1.81
C GLU A 631 -12.33 -31.22 -3.14
N ASN A 632 -11.14 -31.33 -3.77
CA ASN A 632 -10.76 -30.60 -4.98
C ASN A 632 -11.06 -29.08 -4.92
N GLU A 633 -11.03 -28.49 -3.72
CA GLU A 633 -11.36 -27.08 -3.46
C GLU A 633 -12.81 -26.70 -3.81
N GLU A 634 -13.69 -27.67 -4.05
CA GLU A 634 -15.09 -27.41 -4.39
C GLU A 634 -15.88 -26.99 -3.14
N ALA A 635 -16.32 -25.74 -3.12
CA ALA A 635 -17.20 -25.23 -2.08
C ALA A 635 -18.51 -26.02 -2.04
N GLY A 636 -18.82 -26.62 -0.89
CA GLY A 636 -19.99 -27.48 -0.71
C GLY A 636 -19.70 -28.98 -0.77
N SER A 637 -18.46 -29.39 -1.08
CA SER A 637 -18.00 -30.77 -0.90
C SER A 637 -17.86 -31.09 0.61
N GLU A 638 -17.60 -32.38 0.92
CA GLU A 638 -17.37 -32.78 2.31
C GLU A 638 -16.18 -32.05 2.93
N ALA A 639 -16.39 -31.39 4.04
CA ALA A 639 -15.32 -30.67 4.75
C ALA A 639 -14.43 -31.65 5.54
N TRP A 640 -13.11 -31.50 5.39
CA TRP A 640 -12.11 -32.18 6.24
C TRP A 640 -11.49 -31.18 7.22
N VAL A 641 -11.84 -31.32 8.51
CA VAL A 641 -11.41 -30.43 9.56
C VAL A 641 -10.15 -30.97 10.24
N ILE A 642 -9.06 -30.20 10.24
CA ILE A 642 -7.77 -30.56 10.81
C ILE A 642 -7.42 -29.57 11.94
N LYS A 643 -7.09 -30.07 13.12
CA LYS A 643 -6.66 -29.27 14.27
C LYS A 643 -5.14 -29.25 14.35
N HIS A 644 -4.52 -28.07 14.22
CA HIS A 644 -3.07 -27.90 14.19
C HIS A 644 -2.46 -27.47 15.54
N GLY A 645 -3.26 -26.97 16.52
CA GLY A 645 -2.74 -26.31 17.71
C GLY A 645 -2.23 -24.87 17.39
N ASP A 646 -1.19 -24.43 18.09
CA ASP A 646 -0.63 -23.08 17.88
C ASP A 646 0.28 -23.04 16.65
N THR A 647 -0.08 -22.21 15.66
CA THR A 647 0.63 -22.11 14.37
C THR A 647 1.15 -20.71 14.09
N PRO A 648 2.16 -20.55 13.21
CA PRO A 648 2.57 -19.23 12.73
C PRO A 648 1.43 -18.50 12.00
N ILE A 649 1.33 -17.19 12.18
CA ILE A 649 0.49 -16.37 11.31
C ILE A 649 1.19 -16.22 9.96
N ALA A 650 0.45 -16.42 8.87
CA ALA A 650 0.95 -16.28 7.51
C ALA A 650 1.66 -14.92 7.28
N PHE A 651 2.68 -14.91 6.43
CA PHE A 651 3.47 -13.74 6.04
C PHE A 651 4.07 -12.94 7.21
N SER A 652 4.43 -13.62 8.29
CA SER A 652 4.96 -13.00 9.51
C SER A 652 6.31 -13.63 9.87
N PRO A 653 7.45 -13.05 9.41
CA PRO A 653 8.77 -13.58 9.71
C PRO A 653 9.14 -13.39 11.19
N ASP A 654 9.94 -14.30 11.73
CA ASP A 654 10.40 -14.23 13.11
C ASP A 654 11.57 -13.25 13.29
N PHE A 655 12.31 -12.91 12.20
CA PHE A 655 13.46 -12.01 12.26
C PHE A 655 13.57 -11.11 11.02
N ILE A 656 13.75 -9.80 11.27
CA ILE A 656 13.99 -8.77 10.24
C ILE A 656 15.21 -7.96 10.69
N LEU A 657 16.16 -7.72 9.78
CA LEU A 657 17.32 -6.86 10.02
C LEU A 657 17.45 -5.87 8.88
N ASN A 658 17.51 -4.58 9.21
CA ASN A 658 17.81 -3.51 8.27
C ASN A 658 19.11 -2.81 8.69
N ASN A 659 19.95 -2.52 7.72
CA ASN A 659 21.23 -1.85 7.91
C ASN A 659 21.49 -0.84 6.80
N ARG A 660 21.99 0.36 7.17
CA ARG A 660 22.37 1.40 6.21
C ARG A 660 23.68 2.05 6.63
N PHE A 661 24.67 1.95 5.78
CA PHE A 661 25.91 2.74 5.85
C PHE A 661 25.79 3.90 4.88
N GLY A 662 26.03 5.12 5.35
CA GLY A 662 26.06 6.33 4.56
C GLY A 662 27.38 7.07 4.72
N TYR A 663 27.86 7.70 3.65
CA TYR A 663 29.04 8.57 3.67
C TYR A 663 28.77 9.81 2.83
N THR A 664 29.04 10.99 3.40
CA THR A 664 28.84 12.26 2.72
C THR A 664 30.13 13.10 2.83
N PHE A 665 30.68 13.50 1.69
CA PHE A 665 31.89 14.34 1.65
C PHE A 665 31.92 15.27 0.43
N LYS A 666 31.95 16.58 0.64
CA LYS A 666 32.12 17.61 -0.41
C LYS A 666 31.21 17.43 -1.64
N GLY A 667 29.92 17.14 -1.42
CA GLY A 667 28.95 16.92 -2.50
C GLY A 667 28.87 15.47 -2.99
N PHE A 668 29.82 14.59 -2.65
CA PHE A 668 29.72 13.15 -2.86
C PHE A 668 28.89 12.51 -1.75
N GLU A 669 27.99 11.63 -2.13
CA GLU A 669 27.23 10.80 -1.21
C GLU A 669 27.26 9.33 -1.69
N ALA A 670 27.46 8.44 -0.75
CA ALA A 670 27.34 6.98 -0.96
C ALA A 670 26.45 6.39 0.14
N SER A 671 25.57 5.48 -0.18
CA SER A 671 24.73 4.78 0.79
C SER A 671 24.58 3.32 0.39
N LEU A 672 24.96 2.40 1.28
CA LEU A 672 24.72 0.97 1.17
C LEU A 672 23.59 0.61 2.16
N GLN A 673 22.46 0.18 1.63
CA GLN A 673 21.30 -0.26 2.41
C GLN A 673 21.14 -1.77 2.23
N SER A 674 21.04 -2.52 3.32
CA SER A 674 20.87 -3.97 3.30
C SER A 674 19.68 -4.38 4.17
N GLN A 675 18.92 -5.37 3.72
CA GLN A 675 17.79 -5.95 4.43
C GLN A 675 17.90 -7.47 4.44
N TYR A 676 17.72 -8.08 5.60
CA TYR A 676 17.52 -9.50 5.78
C TYR A 676 16.12 -9.78 6.32
N ILE A 677 15.42 -10.69 5.68
CA ILE A 677 14.11 -11.20 6.11
C ILE A 677 14.25 -12.72 6.27
N SER A 678 13.85 -13.24 7.43
CA SER A 678 13.81 -14.69 7.66
C SER A 678 12.66 -15.37 6.91
N LYS A 679 12.72 -16.69 6.79
CA LYS A 679 11.67 -17.54 6.20
C LYS A 679 10.28 -17.16 6.74
N GLN A 680 9.27 -17.20 5.86
CA GLN A 680 7.87 -16.95 6.17
C GLN A 680 7.01 -18.10 5.67
N TYR A 681 6.00 -18.51 6.44
CA TYR A 681 4.95 -19.38 5.95
C TYR A 681 3.90 -18.55 5.19
N MET A 682 3.41 -19.05 4.07
CA MET A 682 2.35 -18.39 3.30
C MET A 682 0.94 -18.80 3.76
N SER A 683 0.82 -19.87 4.56
CA SER A 683 -0.45 -20.31 5.16
C SER A 683 -0.33 -20.44 6.68
N ASN A 684 -1.47 -20.37 7.39
CA ASN A 684 -1.52 -20.54 8.84
C ASN A 684 -1.38 -22.02 9.27
N ALA A 685 -1.45 -22.98 8.35
CA ALA A 685 -1.31 -24.40 8.65
C ALA A 685 0.15 -24.88 8.72
N LYS A 686 1.13 -23.95 8.61
CA LYS A 686 2.57 -24.22 8.73
C LYS A 686 3.07 -25.30 7.75
N GLN A 687 2.69 -25.18 6.49
CA GLN A 687 3.19 -26.08 5.44
C GLN A 687 4.60 -25.68 5.00
N GLU A 688 5.53 -26.62 5.07
CA GLU A 688 6.94 -26.38 4.68
C GLU A 688 7.11 -26.18 3.16
N GLU A 689 6.22 -26.74 2.35
CA GLU A 689 6.19 -26.57 0.90
C GLU A 689 5.71 -25.18 0.47
N CYS A 690 4.94 -24.51 1.34
CA CYS A 690 4.32 -23.21 1.08
C CYS A 690 5.01 -22.10 1.89
N THR A 691 6.29 -21.91 1.62
CA THR A 691 7.12 -20.90 2.33
C THR A 691 7.82 -19.96 1.36
N LEU A 692 8.00 -18.72 1.79
CA LEU A 692 8.98 -17.79 1.22
C LEU A 692 10.30 -18.02 1.94
N ASP A 693 11.37 -18.27 1.19
CA ASP A 693 12.68 -18.48 1.74
C ASP A 693 13.26 -17.20 2.36
N ALA A 694 14.25 -17.36 3.25
CA ALA A 694 14.95 -16.20 3.79
C ALA A 694 15.82 -15.55 2.71
N TYR A 695 15.92 -14.22 2.72
CA TYR A 695 16.74 -13.50 1.75
C TYR A 695 17.51 -12.34 2.37
N PHE A 696 18.62 -11.98 1.71
CA PHE A 696 19.47 -10.84 2.05
C PHE A 696 19.75 -10.00 0.82
N VAL A 697 19.16 -8.80 0.76
CA VAL A 697 19.29 -7.89 -0.39
C VAL A 697 19.99 -6.62 0.02
N SER A 698 20.90 -6.14 -0.84
CA SER A 698 21.63 -4.89 -0.64
C SER A 698 21.49 -3.97 -1.84
N ASN A 699 21.27 -2.69 -1.58
CA ASN A 699 21.17 -1.63 -2.57
C ASN A 699 22.27 -0.59 -2.34
N LEU A 700 22.98 -0.21 -3.40
CA LEU A 700 24.01 0.82 -3.36
C LEU A 700 23.56 2.07 -4.11
N ASN A 701 23.51 3.20 -3.43
CA ASN A 701 23.25 4.50 -4.05
C ASN A 701 24.54 5.34 -4.01
N LEU A 702 24.89 5.93 -5.16
CA LEU A 702 26.03 6.83 -5.33
C LEU A 702 25.54 8.12 -5.99
N SER A 703 25.90 9.29 -5.47
CA SER A 703 25.56 10.54 -6.10
C SER A 703 26.62 11.63 -5.86
N TYR A 704 26.63 12.61 -6.75
CA TYR A 704 27.47 13.80 -6.63
C TYR A 704 26.67 15.05 -6.97
N THR A 705 26.75 16.05 -6.08
CA THR A 705 26.07 17.33 -6.21
C THR A 705 27.04 18.44 -6.59
N PHE A 706 26.81 19.04 -7.77
CA PHE A 706 27.54 20.18 -8.29
C PHE A 706 26.81 21.49 -7.96
N LYS A 707 27.56 22.53 -7.65
CA LYS A 707 27.08 23.92 -7.60
C LYS A 707 27.50 24.61 -8.90
N LEU A 708 26.55 25.06 -9.71
CA LEU A 708 26.80 25.70 -11.00
C LEU A 708 26.31 27.14 -11.01
N PRO A 709 26.94 28.06 -11.78
CA PRO A 709 26.39 29.40 -12.01
C PRO A 709 24.99 29.33 -12.62
N LYS A 710 24.04 30.13 -12.15
CA LYS A 710 22.64 30.23 -12.60
C LYS A 710 21.70 29.06 -12.19
N VAL A 711 22.17 28.00 -11.57
CA VAL A 711 21.35 26.94 -10.95
C VAL A 711 21.84 26.71 -9.52
N LYS A 712 20.95 26.40 -8.59
CA LYS A 712 21.34 26.16 -7.20
C LYS A 712 22.22 24.92 -7.06
N SER A 713 21.79 23.84 -7.72
CA SER A 713 22.53 22.58 -7.72
C SER A 713 22.10 21.65 -8.86
N VAL A 714 23.04 20.81 -9.29
CA VAL A 714 22.79 19.66 -10.13
C VAL A 714 23.33 18.43 -9.41
N THR A 715 22.49 17.44 -9.15
CA THR A 715 22.89 16.16 -8.58
C THR A 715 22.80 15.10 -9.67
N VAL A 716 23.85 14.33 -9.86
CA VAL A 716 23.85 13.14 -10.74
C VAL A 716 24.17 11.92 -9.89
N GLY A 717 23.49 10.85 -10.10
CA GLY A 717 23.71 9.63 -9.32
C GLY A 717 23.25 8.35 -10.01
N CYS A 718 23.48 7.27 -9.31
CA CYS A 718 23.15 5.92 -9.76
C CYS A 718 22.77 5.08 -8.54
N THR A 719 21.69 4.33 -8.65
CA THR A 719 21.29 3.32 -7.67
C THR A 719 21.41 1.95 -8.31
N ILE A 720 22.14 1.04 -7.64
CA ILE A 720 22.24 -0.36 -7.98
C ILE A 720 21.38 -1.11 -6.97
N TYR A 721 20.26 -1.63 -7.42
CA TYR A 721 19.40 -2.49 -6.62
C TYR A 721 19.89 -3.92 -6.69
N ASN A 722 19.70 -4.66 -5.59
CA ASN A 722 20.13 -6.05 -5.46
C ASN A 722 21.59 -6.26 -5.92
N LEU A 723 22.50 -5.57 -5.26
CA LEU A 723 23.93 -5.48 -5.61
C LEU A 723 24.60 -6.86 -5.77
N PHE A 724 24.16 -7.85 -5.00
CA PHE A 724 24.77 -9.19 -4.96
C PHE A 724 24.01 -10.22 -5.81
N ASN A 725 23.01 -9.78 -6.58
CA ASN A 725 22.19 -10.62 -7.46
C ASN A 725 21.52 -11.78 -6.73
N GLU A 726 20.96 -11.52 -5.55
CA GLU A 726 20.16 -12.49 -4.81
C GLU A 726 18.91 -12.87 -5.60
N GLU A 727 18.64 -14.15 -5.77
CA GLU A 727 17.37 -14.64 -6.29
C GLU A 727 16.42 -14.88 -5.13
N TYR A 728 15.31 -14.13 -5.08
CA TYR A 728 14.37 -14.20 -3.96
C TYR A 728 12.94 -13.87 -4.39
N GLU A 729 12.01 -14.29 -3.55
CA GLU A 729 10.59 -13.99 -3.61
C GLU A 729 10.18 -13.26 -2.32
N ASN A 730 9.43 -12.16 -2.43
CA ASN A 730 9.02 -11.39 -1.26
C ASN A 730 7.51 -11.42 -1.01
N ASN A 731 6.75 -12.04 -1.90
CA ASN A 731 5.32 -12.29 -1.78
C ASN A 731 4.96 -13.63 -2.47
N GLY A 732 3.73 -14.08 -2.27
CA GLY A 732 3.22 -15.28 -2.87
C GLY A 732 1.79 -15.57 -2.43
N TYR A 733 1.28 -16.71 -2.86
CA TYR A 733 0.04 -17.28 -2.34
C TYR A 733 0.22 -18.78 -2.08
N ALA A 734 -0.64 -19.32 -1.24
CA ALA A 734 -0.69 -20.76 -0.98
C ALA A 734 -2.12 -21.18 -0.70
N GLY A 735 -2.49 -22.35 -1.19
CA GLY A 735 -3.76 -22.99 -0.91
C GLY A 735 -3.59 -24.49 -0.65
N SER A 736 -4.67 -25.12 -0.20
CA SER A 736 -4.70 -26.54 0.11
C SER A 736 -6.08 -27.12 -0.14
N GLY A 737 -6.11 -28.34 -0.61
CA GLY A 737 -7.30 -29.15 -0.75
C GLY A 737 -7.03 -30.59 -0.37
N TYR A 738 -8.00 -31.46 -0.57
CA TYR A 738 -7.79 -32.90 -0.49
C TYR A 738 -8.53 -33.63 -1.63
N TYR A 739 -8.12 -34.85 -1.90
CA TYR A 739 -8.80 -35.80 -2.77
C TYR A 739 -8.85 -37.14 -2.09
N HIS A 740 -9.70 -38.02 -2.58
CA HIS A 740 -9.72 -39.42 -2.14
C HIS A 740 -8.77 -40.27 -2.99
N ASP A 741 -7.92 -41.07 -2.33
CA ASP A 741 -7.08 -42.06 -2.99
C ASP A 741 -7.91 -43.28 -3.44
N ASP A 742 -7.28 -44.21 -4.15
CA ASP A 742 -7.93 -45.45 -4.64
C ASP A 742 -8.52 -46.34 -3.53
N ASN A 743 -8.13 -46.13 -2.27
CA ASN A 743 -8.63 -46.83 -1.09
C ASN A 743 -9.71 -46.05 -0.33
N GLY A 744 -10.09 -44.88 -0.83
CA GLY A 744 -11.01 -43.92 -0.18
C GLY A 744 -10.42 -43.16 0.99
N GLY A 745 -9.10 -43.13 1.11
CA GLY A 745 -8.38 -42.29 2.10
C GLY A 745 -8.28 -40.83 1.65
N LYS A 746 -8.47 -39.88 2.58
CA LYS A 746 -8.30 -38.45 2.29
C LYS A 746 -6.81 -38.12 2.18
N VAL A 747 -6.39 -37.61 1.04
CA VAL A 747 -5.00 -37.19 0.77
C VAL A 747 -4.99 -35.68 0.55
N ARG A 748 -4.23 -34.98 1.41
CA ARG A 748 -4.02 -33.54 1.28
C ARG A 748 -3.06 -33.24 0.14
N TYR A 749 -3.32 -32.17 -0.58
CA TYR A 749 -2.36 -31.50 -1.48
C TYR A 749 -2.25 -30.04 -1.15
N ASN A 750 -1.09 -29.44 -1.48
CA ASN A 750 -0.80 -28.03 -1.31
C ASN A 750 -0.33 -27.48 -2.65
N TYR A 751 -0.60 -26.19 -2.88
CA TYR A 751 -0.07 -25.45 -4.02
C TYR A 751 0.37 -24.06 -3.59
N ALA A 752 1.33 -23.48 -4.32
CA ALA A 752 1.84 -22.16 -4.03
C ALA A 752 2.36 -21.48 -5.31
N GLY A 753 2.18 -20.16 -5.37
CA GLY A 753 2.79 -19.29 -6.36
C GLY A 753 3.65 -18.23 -5.70
N TYR A 754 4.66 -17.74 -6.40
CA TYR A 754 5.74 -16.92 -5.85
C TYR A 754 5.98 -15.68 -6.69
N ALA A 755 6.03 -14.52 -6.05
CA ALA A 755 6.35 -13.24 -6.69
C ALA A 755 7.88 -13.04 -6.77
N ALA A 756 8.46 -13.51 -7.87
CA ALA A 756 9.90 -13.41 -8.09
C ALA A 756 10.36 -11.95 -8.23
N GLN A 757 11.45 -11.61 -7.58
CA GLN A 757 12.02 -10.26 -7.59
C GLN A 757 13.22 -10.18 -8.51
N ALA A 758 13.47 -8.96 -9.03
CA ALA A 758 14.56 -8.70 -9.96
C ALA A 758 15.94 -8.97 -9.32
N GLY A 759 16.82 -9.58 -10.08
CA GLY A 759 18.26 -9.63 -9.79
C GLY A 759 18.87 -8.23 -9.83
N THR A 760 20.20 -8.14 -9.99
CA THR A 760 20.89 -6.86 -10.05
C THR A 760 20.35 -6.00 -11.17
N ASN A 761 19.91 -4.80 -10.82
CA ASN A 761 19.38 -3.82 -11.77
C ASN A 761 19.82 -2.39 -11.38
N VAL A 762 19.83 -1.48 -12.36
CA VAL A 762 20.48 -0.17 -12.21
C VAL A 762 19.55 0.94 -12.66
N LEU A 763 19.56 2.05 -11.92
CA LEU A 763 18.83 3.27 -12.23
C LEU A 763 19.73 4.49 -12.09
N GLY A 764 20.05 5.16 -13.20
CA GLY A 764 20.71 6.46 -13.20
C GLY A 764 19.72 7.59 -12.93
N HIS A 765 20.12 8.64 -12.23
CA HIS A 765 19.24 9.76 -11.92
C HIS A 765 19.94 11.11 -12.00
N ILE A 766 19.16 12.15 -12.27
CA ILE A 766 19.56 13.54 -12.28
C ILE A 766 18.51 14.40 -11.57
N ALA A 767 18.98 15.32 -10.72
CA ALA A 767 18.14 16.34 -10.11
C ALA A 767 18.73 17.72 -10.35
N ILE A 768 17.91 18.67 -10.83
CA ILE A 768 18.30 20.06 -11.12
C ILE A 768 17.43 20.98 -10.28
N ASN A 769 18.04 21.83 -9.47
CA ASN A 769 17.37 22.83 -8.64
C ASN A 769 17.75 24.24 -9.11
N PHE A 770 16.76 25.08 -9.36
CA PHE A 770 16.90 26.47 -9.80
C PHE A 770 16.61 27.47 -8.70
#